data_090a503198e06b886c9653b1391af996
#
_entry.id   090a503198e06b886c9653b1391af996
#
_cell.length_a   1.000
_cell.length_b   1.000
_cell.length_c   1.000
_cell.angle_alpha   90.00
_cell.angle_beta   90.00
_cell.angle_gamma   90.00
#
_symmetry.space_group_name_H-M   'P 1'
#
loop_
_entity.id
_entity.type
_entity.pdbx_description
1 polymer ?
#
loop_
_entity_poly.entity_id
_entity_poly.type
_entity_poly.pdbx_seq_one_letter_code
_entity_poly.pdbx_strand_id
1 'polypeptide(L)'
;MPLPPFARSALLLALFAAPGMAAAQTVAAVQLEPVPVQGNYNNAVGTSDAASQGSVTAKLIESRPTLRPAEVLEFIPGVIVTQHSGDGKANQYFLRGFNLDHGTDFATFVDGMPVNMPTHAHGHGYSDLNWLIPELVGRIDYKKGPYYADEGDFSSAGAAHISLLGKLPKGIASLTIGEHQYERALVTKSMALGDGDLLYAIEAAHNNGPWDNAEKFHRLNGVLRYSFGDGGSRSSISAMAYSAGWNSTDQIPQRAVDQGLIGRFGAIDPTDGGQTARYSLSYNTERSEDNGTLKVNAYAIQSRLDLFSDFTYNLDNASPLNADQFEQAEHRKVFGGSVSRSFNGKIGNADSVNTIGVQVRHDRLDPVGLYSTVARQRISTTQEAHVRETSVGIHAENSTQWTPWFRSVAGARYDDFHFDVASSIAANSGKKSARLTSPKLGLIFGPWNKTEYFINYGHGYHSNDARGVTETVTPKELEPATASPALVRSKGGELGLRTEIIPGLQTSLALWQLKLGSELVFSGDAGDTEASGASKRYGIELNNHYIAANWLLLDADIAVSRARFNEDQGEAPKLGRYIPGSVDTVVSLGATVTEAGPWFGEFQVRYFGPRPLIEDNSQRSKATTLAYLRVGYKITKDVKVALDVFNLFDRQASDIDYYYASRLPGEAAGGVNDIHFHPVEPRSFRLTLAASF
;
A
#
# COMPACT_ATOMS: atom_id res chain seq x y z
N MET A 1 6.32 -27.19 -39.15
CA MET A 1 6.07 -26.75 -37.76
C MET A 1 5.22 -25.53 -37.82
N PRO A 2 3.98 -25.50 -37.36
CA PRO A 2 3.16 -24.30 -37.36
C PRO A 2 3.53 -23.41 -36.16
N LEU A 3 3.67 -22.10 -36.40
CA LEU A 3 3.92 -21.08 -35.41
C LEU A 3 2.71 -20.92 -34.47
N PRO A 4 2.90 -20.62 -33.17
CA PRO A 4 1.81 -20.50 -32.21
C PRO A 4 0.95 -19.25 -32.47
N PRO A 5 -0.30 -19.22 -31.98
CA PRO A 5 -1.36 -18.26 -32.39
C PRO A 5 -1.20 -16.81 -31.86
N PHE A 6 -0.05 -16.42 -31.34
CA PHE A 6 0.19 -15.08 -30.81
C PHE A 6 0.48 -13.98 -31.85
N ALA A 7 0.59 -14.34 -33.13
CA ALA A 7 0.92 -13.37 -34.19
C ALA A 7 -0.27 -12.63 -34.80
N ARG A 8 -1.52 -12.87 -34.36
CA ARG A 8 -2.72 -12.24 -34.98
C ARG A 8 -3.33 -11.09 -34.19
N SER A 9 -2.91 -10.84 -32.94
CA SER A 9 -3.42 -9.74 -32.11
C SER A 9 -2.56 -8.47 -32.13
N ALA A 10 -1.39 -8.51 -32.73
CA ALA A 10 -0.47 -7.35 -32.77
C ALA A 10 -0.72 -6.40 -33.97
N LEU A 11 -1.68 -6.67 -34.81
CA LEU A 11 -1.88 -5.93 -36.08
C LEU A 11 -3.01 -4.88 -36.04
N LEU A 12 -3.62 -4.61 -34.89
CA LEU A 12 -4.72 -3.65 -34.75
C LEU A 12 -4.34 -2.30 -34.14
N LEU A 13 -3.05 -2.06 -33.85
CA LEU A 13 -2.58 -0.79 -33.29
C LEU A 13 -1.96 0.19 -34.29
N ALA A 14 -2.05 -0.08 -35.61
CA ALA A 14 -1.37 0.72 -36.65
C ALA A 14 -2.30 1.56 -37.56
N LEU A 15 -3.57 1.81 -37.19
CA LEU A 15 -4.54 2.41 -38.09
C LEU A 15 -5.21 3.70 -37.58
N PHE A 16 -4.48 4.57 -36.86
CA PHE A 16 -4.94 5.94 -36.59
C PHE A 16 -3.83 6.98 -36.84
N ALA A 17 -3.38 7.06 -38.09
CA ALA A 17 -2.60 8.19 -38.58
C ALA A 17 -3.18 8.62 -39.95
N ALA A 18 -4.12 9.54 -39.94
CA ALA A 18 -4.48 10.33 -41.12
C ALA A 18 -4.41 11.82 -40.74
N PRO A 19 -3.61 12.65 -41.43
CA PRO A 19 -3.54 14.08 -41.16
C PRO A 19 -4.66 14.82 -41.90
N GLY A 20 -5.63 15.35 -41.16
CA GLY A 20 -6.52 16.39 -41.64
C GLY A 20 -5.93 17.77 -41.32
N MET A 21 -5.38 18.48 -42.30
CA MET A 21 -5.02 19.88 -42.19
C MET A 21 -6.28 20.75 -42.03
N ALA A 22 -6.54 21.26 -40.83
CA ALA A 22 -7.38 22.42 -40.60
C ALA A 22 -6.53 23.45 -39.85
N ALA A 23 -6.41 24.64 -40.41
CA ALA A 23 -5.71 25.76 -39.80
C ALA A 23 -6.40 26.14 -38.48
N ALA A 24 -5.75 25.83 -37.37
CA ALA A 24 -6.19 26.23 -36.04
C ALA A 24 -5.61 27.58 -35.71
N GLN A 25 -6.48 28.52 -35.36
CA GLN A 25 -6.10 29.73 -34.65
C GLN A 25 -5.46 29.32 -33.31
N THR A 26 -4.30 29.89 -33.03
CA THR A 26 -3.59 29.71 -31.77
C THR A 26 -4.43 30.26 -30.61
N VAL A 27 -5.18 29.40 -29.96
CA VAL A 27 -5.69 29.66 -28.61
C VAL A 27 -4.53 29.40 -27.65
N ALA A 28 -4.13 30.42 -26.89
CA ALA A 28 -3.13 30.25 -25.86
C ALA A 28 -3.56 29.08 -24.94
N ALA A 29 -2.76 28.04 -24.91
CA ALA A 29 -2.95 26.96 -23.98
C ALA A 29 -3.00 27.57 -22.57
N VAL A 30 -4.06 27.30 -21.82
CA VAL A 30 -4.02 27.48 -20.37
C VAL A 30 -3.04 26.43 -19.87
N GLN A 31 -1.74 26.78 -19.89
CA GLN A 31 -0.77 26.11 -19.05
C GLN A 31 -1.27 26.35 -17.62
N LEU A 32 -1.82 25.33 -17.00
CA LEU A 32 -1.76 25.24 -15.55
C LEU A 32 -0.26 25.25 -15.26
N GLU A 33 0.26 26.45 -14.92
CA GLU A 33 1.63 26.53 -14.41
C GLU A 33 1.73 25.49 -13.30
N PRO A 34 2.79 24.68 -13.28
CA PRO A 34 3.04 23.84 -12.12
C PRO A 34 3.14 24.80 -10.95
N VAL A 35 2.11 24.84 -10.12
CA VAL A 35 2.11 25.61 -8.88
C VAL A 35 3.37 25.13 -8.16
N PRO A 36 4.39 25.98 -7.95
CA PRO A 36 5.56 25.57 -7.23
C PRO A 36 5.08 25.13 -5.85
N VAL A 37 5.14 23.84 -5.56
CA VAL A 37 4.76 23.26 -4.27
C VAL A 37 5.78 23.78 -3.26
N GLN A 38 5.53 24.95 -2.68
CA GLN A 38 6.37 25.56 -1.65
C GLN A 38 6.06 25.02 -0.26
N GLY A 39 5.10 24.08 -0.13
CA GLY A 39 4.68 23.47 1.12
C GLY A 39 5.14 22.02 1.26
N ASN A 40 5.07 21.50 2.48
CA ASN A 40 5.30 20.09 2.79
C ASN A 40 4.11 19.22 2.36
N TYR A 41 2.95 19.84 2.20
CA TYR A 41 1.68 19.25 1.85
C TYR A 41 1.02 20.06 0.73
N ASN A 42 0.44 19.41 -0.25
CA ASN A 42 -0.33 20.07 -1.29
C ASN A 42 -1.80 19.61 -1.24
N ASN A 43 -2.56 20.29 -0.40
CA ASN A 43 -4.01 20.18 -0.32
C ASN A 43 -4.69 21.51 -0.62
N ALA A 44 -4.05 22.37 -1.42
CA ALA A 44 -4.57 23.69 -1.73
C ALA A 44 -5.92 23.62 -2.45
N VAL A 45 -6.73 24.65 -2.23
CA VAL A 45 -7.99 24.88 -2.96
C VAL A 45 -7.67 25.00 -4.45
N GLY A 46 -8.47 24.36 -5.31
CA GLY A 46 -8.28 24.33 -6.76
C GLY A 46 -7.36 23.23 -7.31
N THR A 47 -6.82 22.35 -6.45
CA THR A 47 -5.82 21.36 -6.88
C THR A 47 -6.35 19.92 -6.96
N SER A 48 -7.60 19.65 -6.61
CA SER A 48 -8.12 18.29 -6.45
C SER A 48 -9.55 18.13 -6.93
N ASP A 49 -9.94 16.87 -7.13
CA ASP A 49 -11.29 16.46 -7.53
C ASP A 49 -12.13 15.92 -6.37
N ALA A 50 -11.51 15.70 -5.20
CA ALA A 50 -12.17 15.29 -3.96
C ALA A 50 -11.48 15.90 -2.74
N ALA A 51 -12.22 16.04 -1.62
CA ALA A 51 -11.65 16.51 -0.36
C ALA A 51 -10.60 15.55 0.22
N SER A 52 -10.75 14.26 -0.07
CA SER A 52 -9.89 13.16 0.40
C SER A 52 -8.74 12.80 -0.56
N GLN A 53 -8.35 13.72 -1.44
CA GLN A 53 -7.19 13.61 -2.33
C GLN A 53 -6.11 14.60 -1.92
N GLY A 54 -4.82 14.26 -2.09
CA GLY A 54 -3.74 15.19 -1.82
C GLY A 54 -2.37 14.64 -2.20
N SER A 55 -1.35 15.41 -1.85
CA SER A 55 0.05 15.08 -2.12
C SER A 55 0.95 15.42 -0.93
N VAL A 56 1.93 14.56 -0.67
CA VAL A 56 2.98 14.74 0.33
C VAL A 56 4.31 14.89 -0.39
N THR A 57 5.14 15.85 0.02
CA THR A 57 6.43 16.10 -0.64
C THR A 57 7.60 15.49 0.13
N ALA A 58 8.74 15.31 -0.55
CA ALA A 58 10.00 14.83 0.04
C ALA A 58 10.38 15.57 1.33
N LYS A 59 10.14 16.88 1.40
CA LYS A 59 10.52 17.71 2.54
C LYS A 59 9.84 17.27 3.85
N LEU A 60 8.58 16.86 3.78
CA LEU A 60 7.86 16.30 4.95
C LEU A 60 8.37 14.90 5.28
N ILE A 61 8.62 14.08 4.26
CA ILE A 61 9.10 12.70 4.43
C ILE A 61 10.47 12.68 5.13
N GLU A 62 11.37 13.62 4.80
CA GLU A 62 12.68 13.73 5.44
C GLU A 62 12.62 14.12 6.93
N SER A 63 11.57 14.82 7.36
CA SER A 63 11.49 15.37 8.73
C SER A 63 11.06 14.32 9.75
N ARG A 64 10.23 13.34 9.34
CA ARG A 64 9.62 12.34 10.23
C ARG A 64 10.52 11.12 10.42
N PRO A 65 10.72 10.65 11.67
CA PRO A 65 11.33 9.35 11.90
C PRO A 65 10.40 8.24 11.39
N THR A 66 10.96 7.28 10.68
CA THR A 66 10.25 6.08 10.24
C THR A 66 10.94 4.85 10.84
N LEU A 67 10.17 4.01 11.53
CA LEU A 67 10.68 2.77 12.09
C LEU A 67 10.95 1.76 10.95
N ARG A 68 10.01 1.70 9.96
CA ARG A 68 10.04 0.81 8.79
C ARG A 68 9.75 1.59 7.49
N PRO A 69 10.26 1.16 6.33
CA PRO A 69 10.06 1.88 5.05
C PRO A 69 8.60 2.12 4.69
N ALA A 70 7.70 1.15 4.96
CA ALA A 70 6.29 1.26 4.62
C ALA A 70 5.53 2.35 5.40
N GLU A 71 6.09 2.83 6.53
CA GLU A 71 5.50 3.94 7.30
C GLU A 71 5.47 5.26 6.53
N VAL A 72 6.13 5.36 5.36
CA VAL A 72 5.93 6.48 4.45
C VAL A 72 4.46 6.61 4.01
N LEU A 73 3.67 5.55 4.06
CA LEU A 73 2.24 5.62 3.79
C LEU A 73 1.43 6.27 4.93
N GLU A 74 1.96 6.36 6.15
CA GLU A 74 1.29 7.07 7.26
C GLU A 74 1.32 8.61 7.11
N PHE A 75 2.01 9.13 6.10
CA PHE A 75 1.82 10.52 5.67
C PHE A 75 0.47 10.74 4.98
N ILE A 76 -0.22 9.68 4.56
CA ILE A 76 -1.58 9.74 4.04
C ILE A 76 -2.55 9.78 5.23
N PRO A 77 -3.35 10.83 5.38
CA PRO A 77 -4.24 10.97 6.52
C PRO A 77 -5.15 9.75 6.73
N GLY A 78 -5.18 9.20 7.95
CA GLY A 78 -6.01 8.06 8.32
C GLY A 78 -5.43 6.68 7.97
N VAL A 79 -4.26 6.59 7.33
CA VAL A 79 -3.53 5.33 7.16
C VAL A 79 -2.76 4.99 8.44
N ILE A 80 -2.80 3.74 8.85
CA ILE A 80 -1.96 3.15 9.89
C ILE A 80 -1.23 1.96 9.30
N VAL A 81 0.04 1.86 9.63
CA VAL A 81 0.93 0.75 9.25
C VAL A 81 1.34 -0.01 10.52
N THR A 82 1.13 -1.31 10.55
CA THR A 82 1.49 -2.18 11.69
C THR A 82 2.33 -3.36 11.23
N GLN A 83 2.89 -4.12 12.19
CA GLN A 83 3.62 -5.35 11.93
C GLN A 83 3.08 -6.48 12.82
N HIS A 84 3.00 -7.69 12.28
CA HIS A 84 2.58 -8.88 13.03
C HIS A 84 3.61 -10.01 12.99
N SER A 85 4.78 -9.74 12.43
CA SER A 85 5.85 -10.70 12.22
C SER A 85 7.20 -9.96 12.14
N GLY A 86 8.26 -10.59 11.64
CA GLY A 86 9.57 -9.99 11.46
C GLY A 86 9.64 -8.88 10.41
N ASP A 87 10.68 -8.05 10.49
CA ASP A 87 10.91 -6.84 9.68
C ASP A 87 10.99 -7.12 8.15
N GLY A 88 11.26 -8.35 7.74
CA GLY A 88 11.32 -8.71 6.32
C GLY A 88 9.97 -9.03 5.67
N LYS A 89 8.90 -9.23 6.46
CA LYS A 89 7.55 -9.46 5.96
C LYS A 89 6.86 -8.13 5.67
N ALA A 90 5.94 -8.09 4.68
CA ALA A 90 5.15 -6.90 4.43
C ALA A 90 4.37 -6.46 5.66
N ASN A 91 4.20 -5.14 5.80
CA ASN A 91 3.39 -4.56 6.85
C ASN A 91 1.89 -4.79 6.60
N GLN A 92 1.09 -4.66 7.64
CA GLN A 92 -0.37 -4.55 7.52
C GLN A 92 -0.79 -3.07 7.46
N TYR A 93 -1.83 -2.82 6.68
CA TYR A 93 -2.33 -1.47 6.44
C TYR A 93 -3.79 -1.35 6.87
N PHE A 94 -4.15 -0.20 7.44
CA PHE A 94 -5.51 0.12 7.85
C PHE A 94 -5.92 1.48 7.30
N LEU A 95 -7.11 1.54 6.70
CA LEU A 95 -7.70 2.77 6.16
C LEU A 95 -9.22 2.64 6.09
N ARG A 96 -9.97 3.68 6.47
CA ARG A 96 -11.43 3.74 6.32
C ARG A 96 -12.18 2.53 6.89
N GLY A 97 -11.75 2.03 8.06
CA GLY A 97 -12.35 0.86 8.69
C GLY A 97 -12.06 -0.47 7.98
N PHE A 98 -11.14 -0.49 7.02
CA PHE A 98 -10.57 -1.73 6.52
C PHE A 98 -9.41 -2.18 7.41
N ASN A 99 -9.37 -3.47 7.69
CA ASN A 99 -8.13 -4.20 7.79
C ASN A 99 -7.77 -4.62 6.37
N LEU A 100 -6.82 -3.95 5.75
CA LEU A 100 -6.42 -4.20 4.37
C LEU A 100 -5.51 -5.42 4.26
N ASP A 101 -5.31 -6.11 5.40
CA ASP A 101 -4.28 -7.10 5.55
C ASP A 101 -2.96 -6.57 4.98
N HIS A 102 -2.39 -7.19 3.99
CA HIS A 102 -1.16 -6.71 3.36
C HIS A 102 -1.38 -5.84 2.12
N GLY A 103 -2.58 -5.27 1.90
CA GLY A 103 -2.81 -4.29 0.84
C GLY A 103 -4.08 -4.42 0.01
N THR A 104 -5.01 -5.30 0.35
CA THR A 104 -6.32 -5.36 -0.32
C THR A 104 -7.02 -4.00 -0.26
N ASP A 105 -7.75 -3.62 -1.32
CA ASP A 105 -8.52 -2.38 -1.40
C ASP A 105 -7.74 -1.05 -1.23
N PHE A 106 -6.40 -1.10 -1.16
CA PHE A 106 -5.53 0.08 -1.20
C PHE A 106 -4.42 -0.11 -2.22
N ALA A 107 -4.62 0.43 -3.42
CA ALA A 107 -3.70 0.30 -4.53
C ALA A 107 -2.43 1.13 -4.31
N THR A 108 -1.28 0.50 -4.26
CA THR A 108 0.01 1.18 -4.07
C THR A 108 0.87 1.04 -5.32
N PHE A 109 1.46 2.15 -5.75
CA PHE A 109 2.34 2.21 -6.92
C PHE A 109 3.65 2.92 -6.56
N VAL A 110 4.77 2.44 -7.10
CA VAL A 110 6.06 3.14 -7.06
C VAL A 110 6.54 3.34 -8.50
N ASP A 111 6.69 4.60 -8.92
CA ASP A 111 7.00 4.98 -10.30
C ASP A 111 6.11 4.26 -11.33
N GLY A 112 4.80 4.15 -11.06
CA GLY A 112 3.83 3.49 -11.91
C GLY A 112 3.86 1.95 -11.88
N MET A 113 4.82 1.33 -11.21
CA MET A 113 4.82 -0.12 -10.97
C MET A 113 3.85 -0.45 -9.84
N PRO A 114 2.92 -1.40 -10.01
CA PRO A 114 2.06 -1.86 -8.91
C PRO A 114 2.89 -2.59 -7.84
N VAL A 115 2.58 -2.31 -6.59
CA VAL A 115 3.15 -3.02 -5.44
C VAL A 115 2.28 -4.21 -5.05
N ASN A 116 0.95 -4.03 -5.06
CA ASN A 116 0.00 -5.09 -4.72
C ASN A 116 0.09 -6.29 -5.66
N MET A 117 0.11 -7.50 -5.08
CA MET A 117 0.15 -8.78 -5.81
C MET A 117 -1.22 -9.47 -5.67
N PRO A 118 -2.01 -9.63 -6.78
CA PRO A 118 -3.37 -10.16 -6.71
C PRO A 118 -3.41 -11.57 -6.12
N THR A 119 -2.83 -12.56 -6.79
CA THR A 119 -2.55 -13.87 -6.20
C THR A 119 -1.20 -13.84 -5.51
N HIS A 120 -1.10 -14.30 -4.27
CA HIS A 120 0.18 -14.32 -3.55
C HIS A 120 0.25 -15.46 -2.54
N ALA A 121 1.45 -16.03 -2.32
CA ALA A 121 1.61 -17.17 -1.42
C ALA A 121 1.15 -16.88 0.00
N HIS A 122 1.40 -15.67 0.51
CA HIS A 122 1.03 -15.29 1.88
C HIS A 122 -0.38 -14.73 1.97
N GLY A 123 -0.75 -13.77 1.12
CA GLY A 123 -2.05 -13.12 1.21
C GLY A 123 -2.40 -12.34 -0.05
N HIS A 124 -3.66 -12.39 -0.40
CA HIS A 124 -4.24 -11.66 -1.50
C HIS A 124 -3.95 -10.14 -1.40
N GLY A 125 -3.53 -9.54 -2.49
CA GLY A 125 -3.21 -8.10 -2.52
C GLY A 125 -1.90 -7.69 -1.87
N TYR A 126 -1.03 -8.65 -1.50
CA TYR A 126 0.23 -8.44 -0.79
C TYR A 126 1.04 -7.26 -1.32
N SER A 127 1.30 -6.27 -0.46
CA SER A 127 1.94 -4.99 -0.78
C SER A 127 3.16 -4.78 0.11
N ASP A 128 4.33 -5.24 -0.34
CA ASP A 128 5.61 -5.09 0.35
C ASP A 128 6.34 -3.83 -0.13
N LEU A 129 6.68 -2.93 0.80
CA LEU A 129 7.48 -1.73 0.58
C LEU A 129 8.86 -1.79 1.27
N ASN A 130 9.31 -2.93 1.80
CA ASN A 130 10.60 -3.04 2.47
C ASN A 130 11.80 -2.74 1.54
N TRP A 131 11.59 -2.83 0.22
CA TRP A 131 12.57 -2.47 -0.80
C TRP A 131 12.61 -0.97 -1.14
N LEU A 132 11.73 -0.15 -0.58
CA LEU A 132 11.73 1.30 -0.77
C LEU A 132 12.83 1.95 0.06
N ILE A 133 13.60 2.85 -0.53
CA ILE A 133 14.56 3.73 0.15
C ILE A 133 13.84 5.06 0.37
N PRO A 134 13.41 5.41 1.60
CA PRO A 134 12.60 6.61 1.86
C PRO A 134 13.22 7.92 1.39
N GLU A 135 14.56 8.04 1.45
CA GLU A 135 15.29 9.23 1.02
C GLU A 135 15.22 9.48 -0.50
N LEU A 136 14.77 8.48 -1.28
CA LEU A 136 14.54 8.64 -2.72
C LEU A 136 13.10 9.02 -3.07
N VAL A 137 12.18 9.04 -2.09
CA VAL A 137 10.79 9.40 -2.34
C VAL A 137 10.70 10.92 -2.55
N GLY A 138 10.32 11.31 -3.76
CA GLY A 138 10.12 12.72 -4.11
C GLY A 138 8.73 13.23 -3.75
N ARG A 139 7.72 12.35 -3.87
CA ARG A 139 6.32 12.72 -3.69
C ARG A 139 5.45 11.47 -3.49
N ILE A 140 4.40 11.61 -2.71
CA ILE A 140 3.32 10.63 -2.58
C ILE A 140 2.02 11.33 -2.95
N ASP A 141 1.39 10.93 -4.05
CA ASP A 141 0.04 11.35 -4.42
C ASP A 141 -0.95 10.31 -3.94
N TYR A 142 -1.97 10.73 -3.20
CA TYR A 142 -2.98 9.82 -2.69
C TYR A 142 -4.39 10.25 -3.10
N LYS A 143 -5.22 9.25 -3.31
CA LYS A 143 -6.64 9.37 -3.65
C LYS A 143 -7.39 8.39 -2.76
N LYS A 144 -8.45 8.82 -2.06
CA LYS A 144 -9.25 7.92 -1.24
C LYS A 144 -10.65 7.76 -1.81
N GLY A 145 -11.15 6.50 -1.81
CA GLY A 145 -12.42 6.13 -2.41
C GLY A 145 -12.37 5.86 -3.92
N PRO A 146 -13.41 5.23 -4.46
CA PRO A 146 -13.43 4.72 -5.84
C PRO A 146 -13.91 5.77 -6.86
N TYR A 147 -13.44 7.02 -6.79
CA TYR A 147 -13.99 8.14 -7.58
C TYR A 147 -13.23 8.44 -8.88
N TYR A 148 -12.09 7.79 -9.14
CA TYR A 148 -11.13 8.13 -10.18
C TYR A 148 -11.13 7.07 -11.28
N ALA A 149 -11.23 7.47 -12.55
CA ALA A 149 -11.34 6.54 -13.66
C ALA A 149 -10.02 5.83 -14.00
N ASP A 150 -8.88 6.45 -13.70
CA ASP A 150 -7.55 5.89 -13.89
C ASP A 150 -7.18 4.82 -12.83
N GLU A 151 -7.91 4.79 -11.69
CA GLU A 151 -7.69 3.79 -10.64
C GLU A 151 -8.49 2.52 -10.91
N GLY A 152 -7.81 1.37 -10.84
CA GLY A 152 -8.38 0.05 -11.13
C GLY A 152 -8.47 -0.85 -9.91
N ASP A 153 -7.84 -2.01 -10.03
CA ASP A 153 -7.84 -3.05 -9.00
C ASP A 153 -7.29 -2.54 -7.64
N PHE A 154 -7.85 -3.03 -6.53
CA PHE A 154 -7.50 -2.67 -5.15
C PHE A 154 -7.72 -1.20 -4.76
N SER A 155 -8.45 -0.38 -5.51
CA SER A 155 -8.60 1.05 -5.22
C SER A 155 -9.89 1.43 -4.50
N SER A 156 -10.60 0.50 -3.87
CA SER A 156 -11.89 0.77 -3.21
C SER A 156 -11.76 1.70 -2.00
N ALA A 157 -10.77 1.49 -1.12
CA ALA A 157 -10.47 2.39 -0.01
C ALA A 157 -9.65 3.60 -0.49
N GLY A 158 -8.77 3.39 -1.46
CA GLY A 158 -7.94 4.43 -2.04
C GLY A 158 -6.74 3.91 -2.82
N ALA A 159 -5.90 4.86 -3.25
CA ALA A 159 -4.65 4.59 -3.94
C ALA A 159 -3.53 5.53 -3.48
N ALA A 160 -2.28 5.06 -3.54
CA ALA A 160 -1.07 5.83 -3.31
C ALA A 160 -0.09 5.67 -4.46
N HIS A 161 0.35 6.78 -5.04
CA HIS A 161 1.35 6.82 -6.09
C HIS A 161 2.63 7.45 -5.56
N ILE A 162 3.65 6.64 -5.30
CA ILE A 162 4.95 7.06 -4.83
C ILE A 162 5.83 7.34 -6.04
N SER A 163 6.29 8.57 -6.18
CA SER A 163 7.21 8.99 -7.23
C SER A 163 8.62 9.17 -6.65
N LEU A 164 9.61 8.57 -7.28
CA LEU A 164 11.00 8.71 -6.87
C LEU A 164 11.64 9.97 -7.46
N LEU A 165 12.64 10.52 -6.77
CA LEU A 165 13.44 11.64 -7.25
C LEU A 165 14.14 11.28 -8.56
N GLY A 166 14.08 12.16 -9.55
CA GLY A 166 14.82 12.01 -10.80
C GLY A 166 16.28 12.39 -10.65
N LYS A 167 16.57 13.31 -9.71
CA LYS A 167 17.90 13.86 -9.44
C LYS A 167 18.00 14.31 -7.99
N LEU A 168 19.13 14.05 -7.37
CA LEU A 168 19.52 14.63 -6.08
C LEU A 168 20.41 15.85 -6.31
N PRO A 169 20.15 16.96 -5.62
CA PRO A 169 21.01 18.15 -5.74
C PRO A 169 22.42 17.90 -5.19
N LYS A 170 22.57 17.01 -4.21
CA LYS A 170 23.83 16.54 -3.63
C LYS A 170 23.75 15.05 -3.35
N GLY A 171 24.89 14.35 -3.41
CA GLY A 171 24.98 13.00 -2.89
C GLY A 171 24.74 12.96 -1.38
N ILE A 172 24.31 11.83 -0.87
CA ILE A 172 24.08 11.58 0.56
C ILE A 172 24.85 10.30 0.93
N ALA A 173 25.66 10.38 1.99
CA ALA A 173 26.19 9.24 2.68
C ALA A 173 25.69 9.30 4.13
N SER A 174 25.01 8.26 4.60
CA SER A 174 24.50 8.19 5.97
C SER A 174 24.81 6.85 6.63
N LEU A 175 25.09 6.93 7.93
CA LEU A 175 25.22 5.78 8.81
C LEU A 175 24.26 6.00 9.98
N THR A 176 23.43 5.00 10.23
CA THR A 176 22.54 4.96 11.40
C THR A 176 22.91 3.77 12.27
N ILE A 177 23.05 4.00 13.56
CA ILE A 177 23.23 2.94 14.57
C ILE A 177 22.14 3.07 15.62
N GLY A 178 21.72 1.98 16.22
CA GLY A 178 20.66 1.98 17.23
C GLY A 178 20.73 0.81 18.18
N GLU A 179 19.74 0.74 19.06
CA GLU A 179 19.55 -0.40 19.95
C GLU A 179 19.26 -1.68 19.17
N HIS A 180 19.35 -2.82 19.83
CA HIS A 180 19.12 -4.14 19.24
C HIS A 180 19.98 -4.44 18.00
N GLN A 181 21.23 -3.89 17.98
CA GLN A 181 22.16 -4.02 16.85
C GLN A 181 21.56 -3.48 15.53
N TYR A 182 20.75 -2.44 15.61
CA TYR A 182 20.29 -1.76 14.42
C TYR A 182 21.44 -1.02 13.76
N GLU A 183 21.70 -1.34 12.51
CA GLU A 183 22.73 -0.70 11.68
C GLU A 183 22.15 -0.47 10.28
N ARG A 184 22.35 0.74 9.74
CA ARG A 184 21.95 1.06 8.36
C ARG A 184 22.97 1.99 7.73
N ALA A 185 23.44 1.62 6.55
CA ALA A 185 24.31 2.45 5.72
C ALA A 185 23.62 2.72 4.37
N LEU A 186 23.61 4.00 3.95
CA LEU A 186 23.08 4.44 2.67
C LEU A 186 24.11 5.34 1.96
N VAL A 187 24.35 5.07 0.69
CA VAL A 187 25.07 5.99 -0.20
C VAL A 187 24.22 6.21 -1.45
N THR A 188 23.95 7.47 -1.78
CA THR A 188 23.20 7.83 -2.99
C THR A 188 23.77 9.11 -3.60
N LYS A 189 23.76 9.21 -4.92
CA LYS A 189 24.23 10.41 -5.65
C LYS A 189 23.61 10.46 -7.05
N SER A 190 23.47 11.67 -7.55
CA SER A 190 23.20 11.90 -8.97
C SER A 190 24.44 12.46 -9.67
N MET A 191 24.64 12.05 -10.92
CA MET A 191 25.68 12.56 -11.82
C MET A 191 25.09 12.80 -13.20
N ALA A 192 25.57 13.83 -13.89
CA ALA A 192 25.21 14.05 -15.28
C ALA A 192 25.75 12.90 -16.15
N LEU A 193 24.92 12.38 -17.05
CA LEU A 193 25.28 11.33 -18.00
C LEU A 193 24.60 11.64 -19.35
N GLY A 194 25.37 12.01 -20.36
CA GLY A 194 24.81 12.47 -21.64
C GLY A 194 23.87 13.68 -21.42
N ASP A 195 22.67 13.62 -21.98
CA ASP A 195 21.64 14.65 -21.87
C ASP A 195 20.72 14.47 -20.64
N GLY A 196 21.10 13.61 -19.71
CA GLY A 196 20.30 13.30 -18.52
C GLY A 196 21.11 13.20 -17.24
N ASP A 197 20.46 12.73 -16.19
CA ASP A 197 21.02 12.51 -14.88
C ASP A 197 20.89 11.03 -14.49
N LEU A 198 22.00 10.45 -14.07
CA LEU A 198 22.03 9.10 -13.49
C LEU A 198 22.03 9.22 -11.96
N LEU A 199 20.99 8.72 -11.32
CA LEU A 199 20.90 8.56 -9.87
C LEU A 199 21.20 7.11 -9.52
N TYR A 200 22.04 6.88 -8.51
CA TYR A 200 22.25 5.55 -7.92
C TYR A 200 22.09 5.63 -6.39
N ALA A 201 21.65 4.52 -5.82
CA ALA A 201 21.59 4.33 -4.37
C ALA A 201 21.92 2.89 -4.01
N ILE A 202 22.64 2.72 -2.91
CA ILE A 202 22.95 1.42 -2.31
C ILE A 202 22.68 1.55 -0.82
N GLU A 203 21.88 0.64 -0.28
CA GLU A 203 21.52 0.55 1.12
C GLU A 203 21.81 -0.85 1.64
N ALA A 204 22.42 -0.94 2.82
CA ALA A 204 22.53 -2.15 3.61
C ALA A 204 21.99 -1.89 5.03
N ALA A 205 21.23 -2.82 5.58
CA ALA A 205 20.70 -2.72 6.93
C ALA A 205 20.74 -4.06 7.66
N HIS A 206 20.87 -3.99 8.99
CA HIS A 206 20.78 -5.09 9.93
C HIS A 206 19.96 -4.68 11.15
N ASN A 207 19.20 -5.62 11.73
CA ASN A 207 18.44 -5.44 12.96
C ASN A 207 18.20 -6.79 13.65
N ASN A 208 18.35 -6.84 14.97
CA ASN A 208 17.98 -8.01 15.75
C ASN A 208 16.60 -7.89 16.41
N GLY A 209 16.05 -6.66 16.46
CA GLY A 209 14.82 -6.38 17.20
C GLY A 209 14.95 -6.65 18.70
N PRO A 210 13.92 -6.34 19.48
CA PRO A 210 13.88 -6.58 20.95
C PRO A 210 13.53 -8.03 21.31
N TRP A 211 13.50 -8.93 20.35
CA TRP A 211 13.00 -10.30 20.46
C TRP A 211 13.99 -11.21 21.20
N ASP A 212 13.49 -12.10 22.05
CA ASP A 212 14.30 -13.13 22.73
C ASP A 212 14.96 -14.06 21.69
N ASN A 213 14.25 -14.36 20.58
CA ASN A 213 14.82 -14.98 19.40
C ASN A 213 15.18 -13.88 18.38
N ALA A 214 16.44 -13.46 18.38
CA ALA A 214 16.91 -12.36 17.56
C ALA A 214 16.51 -12.54 16.07
N GLU A 215 15.94 -11.50 15.46
CA GLU A 215 15.50 -11.52 14.05
C GLU A 215 16.65 -11.77 13.06
N LYS A 216 17.86 -11.30 13.39
CA LYS A 216 18.98 -11.35 12.45
C LYS A 216 18.60 -10.79 11.08
N PHE A 217 17.66 -9.84 11.07
CA PHE A 217 17.22 -9.21 9.85
C PHE A 217 18.40 -8.57 9.15
N HIS A 218 18.49 -8.83 7.85
CA HIS A 218 19.47 -8.19 6.97
C HIS A 218 18.82 -7.90 5.63
N ARG A 219 19.12 -6.74 5.07
CA ARG A 219 18.68 -6.38 3.71
C ARG A 219 19.79 -5.69 2.94
N LEU A 220 19.78 -5.94 1.64
CA LEU A 220 20.56 -5.21 0.65
C LEU A 220 19.62 -4.65 -0.39
N ASN A 221 19.74 -3.35 -0.69
CA ASN A 221 18.86 -2.64 -1.60
C ASN A 221 19.69 -1.77 -2.55
N GLY A 222 19.36 -1.78 -3.83
CA GLY A 222 20.02 -1.02 -4.86
C GLY A 222 19.05 -0.39 -5.84
N VAL A 223 19.28 0.87 -6.20
CA VAL A 223 18.52 1.61 -7.19
C VAL A 223 19.46 2.27 -8.18
N LEU A 224 19.16 2.13 -9.46
CA LEU A 224 19.80 2.83 -10.55
C LEU A 224 18.71 3.46 -11.41
N ARG A 225 18.72 4.79 -11.54
CA ARG A 225 17.71 5.54 -12.29
C ARG A 225 18.36 6.54 -13.23
N TYR A 226 18.07 6.44 -14.51
CA TYR A 226 18.46 7.41 -15.52
C TYR A 226 17.24 8.26 -15.92
N SER A 227 17.35 9.57 -15.68
CA SER A 227 16.29 10.54 -15.99
C SER A 227 16.76 11.48 -17.08
N PHE A 228 15.99 11.66 -18.15
CA PHE A 228 16.34 12.46 -19.30
C PHE A 228 15.10 13.13 -19.91
N GLY A 229 15.33 14.10 -20.79
CA GLY A 229 14.30 14.88 -21.47
C GLY A 229 14.49 16.36 -21.28
N ASP A 230 13.70 17.15 -21.96
CA ASP A 230 13.69 18.61 -21.93
C ASP A 230 12.38 19.14 -21.32
N GLY A 231 12.20 20.49 -21.32
CA GLY A 231 11.08 21.16 -20.68
C GLY A 231 9.67 20.67 -21.02
N GLY A 232 9.48 19.98 -22.15
CA GLY A 232 8.21 19.41 -22.58
C GLY A 232 8.10 17.90 -22.45
N SER A 233 9.21 17.21 -22.14
CA SER A 233 9.26 15.75 -22.05
C SER A 233 10.14 15.33 -20.88
N ARG A 234 9.62 14.43 -20.03
CA ARG A 234 10.37 13.83 -18.93
C ARG A 234 10.29 12.32 -19.07
N SER A 235 11.45 11.68 -19.13
CA SER A 235 11.54 10.23 -19.22
C SER A 235 12.48 9.67 -18.16
N SER A 236 12.24 8.44 -17.73
CA SER A 236 13.16 7.74 -16.84
C SER A 236 13.16 6.24 -17.08
N ILE A 237 14.32 5.62 -16.87
CA ILE A 237 14.51 4.17 -16.78
C ILE A 237 15.04 3.90 -15.39
N SER A 238 14.40 2.97 -14.66
CA SER A 238 14.80 2.60 -13.31
C SER A 238 15.00 1.10 -13.20
N ALA A 239 16.14 0.68 -12.64
CA ALA A 239 16.42 -0.70 -12.25
C ALA A 239 16.57 -0.76 -10.73
N MET A 240 15.91 -1.72 -10.08
CA MET A 240 15.97 -1.92 -8.64
C MET A 240 16.25 -3.38 -8.32
N ALA A 241 17.02 -3.59 -7.24
CA ALA A 241 17.35 -4.90 -6.73
C ALA A 241 17.26 -4.88 -5.20
N TYR A 242 16.57 -5.85 -4.63
CA TYR A 242 16.36 -6.00 -3.20
C TYR A 242 16.44 -7.46 -2.80
N SER A 243 17.06 -7.73 -1.65
CA SER A 243 17.00 -9.02 -0.97
C SER A 243 17.04 -8.83 0.54
N ALA A 244 16.31 -9.67 1.26
CA ALA A 244 16.28 -9.71 2.72
C ALA A 244 16.13 -11.14 3.23
N GLY A 245 16.60 -11.36 4.47
CA GLY A 245 16.37 -12.59 5.23
C GLY A 245 16.23 -12.26 6.72
N TRP A 246 15.41 -13.04 7.43
CA TRP A 246 15.11 -12.79 8.85
C TRP A 246 14.63 -14.06 9.59
N ASN A 247 14.77 -14.06 10.91
CA ASN A 247 13.93 -14.85 11.78
C ASN A 247 12.71 -14.02 12.20
N SER A 248 11.67 -14.66 12.72
CA SER A 248 10.43 -14.00 13.07
C SER A 248 10.00 -14.40 14.48
N THR A 249 9.37 -13.45 15.16
CA THR A 249 8.41 -13.73 16.21
C THR A 249 7.06 -13.33 15.66
N ASP A 250 6.21 -14.31 15.35
CA ASP A 250 4.84 -14.07 14.91
C ASP A 250 3.97 -13.65 16.12
N GLN A 251 2.67 -13.48 15.95
CA GLN A 251 1.77 -13.15 17.06
C GLN A 251 1.74 -14.29 18.09
N ILE A 252 1.88 -13.96 19.37
CA ILE A 252 1.94 -14.90 20.49
C ILE A 252 0.65 -14.87 21.32
N PRO A 253 0.18 -16.01 21.86
CA PRO A 253 -1.00 -16.04 22.70
C PRO A 253 -0.77 -15.38 24.05
N GLN A 254 -1.71 -14.55 24.49
CA GLN A 254 -1.62 -13.80 25.75
C GLN A 254 -1.41 -14.73 26.94
N ARG A 255 -2.06 -15.91 26.96
CA ARG A 255 -1.91 -16.89 28.03
C ARG A 255 -0.51 -17.46 28.18
N ALA A 256 0.27 -17.53 27.10
CA ALA A 256 1.65 -18.01 27.19
C ALA A 256 2.53 -17.03 27.99
N VAL A 257 2.28 -15.74 27.82
CA VAL A 257 2.94 -14.66 28.58
C VAL A 257 2.43 -14.63 30.02
N ASP A 258 1.12 -14.71 30.24
CA ASP A 258 0.49 -14.67 31.57
C ASP A 258 0.90 -15.85 32.44
N GLN A 259 1.14 -17.03 31.87
CA GLN A 259 1.62 -18.23 32.54
C GLN A 259 3.16 -18.23 32.74
N GLY A 260 3.87 -17.27 32.15
CA GLY A 260 5.33 -17.19 32.21
C GLY A 260 6.03 -18.29 31.37
N LEU A 261 5.35 -18.86 30.39
CA LEU A 261 5.95 -19.82 29.46
C LEU A 261 6.98 -19.15 28.55
N ILE A 262 6.67 -17.94 28.10
CA ILE A 262 7.57 -17.06 27.34
C ILE A 262 7.49 -15.64 27.88
N GLY A 263 8.51 -14.81 27.59
CA GLY A 263 8.46 -13.37 27.77
C GLY A 263 7.54 -12.70 26.75
N ARG A 264 7.24 -11.42 26.95
CA ARG A 264 6.42 -10.61 26.02
C ARG A 264 7.05 -10.53 24.62
N PHE A 265 8.36 -10.65 24.51
CA PHE A 265 9.13 -10.64 23.27
C PHE A 265 9.64 -12.03 22.89
N GLY A 266 9.10 -13.08 23.50
CA GLY A 266 9.42 -14.46 23.22
C GLY A 266 8.69 -15.00 21.98
N ALA A 267 9.15 -16.14 21.48
CA ALA A 267 8.51 -16.90 20.41
C ALA A 267 8.14 -18.29 20.89
N ILE A 268 7.00 -18.84 20.42
CA ILE A 268 6.65 -20.25 20.65
C ILE A 268 7.41 -21.13 19.66
N ASP A 269 7.38 -20.80 18.37
CA ASP A 269 8.27 -21.42 17.39
C ASP A 269 9.45 -20.48 17.07
N PRO A 270 10.68 -20.77 17.52
CA PRO A 270 11.85 -19.95 17.23
C PRO A 270 12.38 -20.16 15.81
N THR A 271 11.75 -21.02 15.01
CA THR A 271 12.18 -21.32 13.64
C THR A 271 11.38 -20.57 12.58
N ASP A 272 10.39 -19.74 12.96
CA ASP A 272 9.68 -18.87 12.05
C ASP A 272 10.58 -17.80 11.42
N GLY A 273 10.18 -17.27 10.28
CA GLY A 273 10.95 -16.25 9.55
C GLY A 273 10.86 -16.43 8.04
N GLY A 274 11.82 -15.86 7.30
CA GLY A 274 11.76 -15.98 5.85
C GLY A 274 12.90 -15.36 5.11
N GLN A 275 12.79 -15.37 3.80
CA GLN A 275 13.66 -14.68 2.86
C GLN A 275 12.85 -14.18 1.66
N THR A 276 13.23 -13.04 1.14
CA THR A 276 12.59 -12.44 -0.04
C THR A 276 13.62 -11.77 -0.94
N ALA A 277 13.30 -11.72 -2.23
CA ALA A 277 14.06 -10.96 -3.20
C ALA A 277 13.13 -10.35 -4.26
N ARG A 278 13.47 -9.13 -4.72
CA ARG A 278 12.73 -8.44 -5.78
C ARG A 278 13.68 -7.71 -6.71
N TYR A 279 13.48 -7.92 -8.00
CA TYR A 279 14.17 -7.21 -9.07
C TYR A 279 13.14 -6.55 -9.97
N SER A 280 13.38 -5.32 -10.38
CA SER A 280 12.48 -4.64 -11.30
C SER A 280 13.20 -3.73 -12.28
N LEU A 281 12.60 -3.59 -13.46
CA LEU A 281 12.97 -2.63 -14.48
C LEU A 281 11.70 -1.87 -14.87
N SER A 282 11.77 -0.54 -14.92
CA SER A 282 10.64 0.29 -15.36
C SER A 282 11.10 1.40 -16.30
N TYR A 283 10.20 1.78 -17.19
CA TYR A 283 10.30 2.96 -18.05
C TYR A 283 9.09 3.85 -17.84
N ASN A 284 9.31 5.13 -17.66
CA ASN A 284 8.26 6.13 -17.56
C ASN A 284 8.56 7.29 -18.50
N THR A 285 7.54 7.81 -19.17
CA THR A 285 7.64 9.06 -19.89
C THR A 285 6.35 9.86 -19.77
N GLU A 286 6.50 11.16 -19.57
CA GLU A 286 5.44 12.15 -19.63
C GLU A 286 5.87 13.22 -20.64
N ARG A 287 5.05 13.42 -21.66
CA ARG A 287 5.32 14.37 -22.73
C ARG A 287 4.15 15.35 -22.86
N SER A 288 4.45 16.63 -22.64
CA SER A 288 3.51 17.71 -22.97
C SER A 288 3.50 17.95 -24.47
N GLU A 289 2.32 18.00 -25.04
CA GLU A 289 2.06 18.28 -26.46
C GLU A 289 1.22 19.57 -26.54
N ASP A 290 1.12 20.17 -27.72
CA ASP A 290 0.37 21.44 -27.94
C ASP A 290 -1.08 21.36 -27.44
N ASN A 291 -1.69 20.20 -27.48
CA ASN A 291 -3.08 19.97 -27.08
C ASN A 291 -3.24 18.88 -26.02
N GLY A 292 -2.34 18.79 -25.06
CA GLY A 292 -2.51 17.85 -23.95
C GLY A 292 -1.23 17.16 -23.50
N THR A 293 -1.37 15.99 -22.87
CA THR A 293 -0.25 15.25 -22.29
C THR A 293 -0.35 13.77 -22.63
N LEU A 294 0.74 13.18 -23.06
CA LEU A 294 0.92 11.73 -23.21
C LEU A 294 1.73 11.20 -22.03
N LYS A 295 1.21 10.15 -21.36
CA LYS A 295 1.94 9.40 -20.33
C LYS A 295 2.06 7.95 -20.75
N VAL A 296 3.26 7.38 -20.61
CA VAL A 296 3.53 5.98 -20.89
C VAL A 296 4.33 5.41 -19.73
N ASN A 297 3.92 4.25 -19.25
CA ASN A 297 4.64 3.45 -18.27
C ASN A 297 4.79 2.03 -18.80
N ALA A 298 5.94 1.39 -18.56
CA ALA A 298 6.16 -0.03 -18.79
C ALA A 298 7.04 -0.59 -17.67
N TYR A 299 6.79 -1.84 -17.26
CA TYR A 299 7.57 -2.47 -16.20
C TYR A 299 7.68 -3.99 -16.35
N ALA A 300 8.76 -4.51 -15.78
CA ALA A 300 8.98 -5.93 -15.53
C ALA A 300 9.46 -6.12 -14.09
N ILE A 301 8.87 -7.09 -13.38
CA ILE A 301 9.20 -7.40 -12.00
C ILE A 301 9.43 -8.90 -11.89
N GLN A 302 10.45 -9.29 -11.11
CA GLN A 302 10.66 -10.66 -10.67
C GLN A 302 10.79 -10.64 -9.15
N SER A 303 10.04 -11.50 -8.47
CA SER A 303 10.09 -11.65 -7.02
C SER A 303 10.10 -13.11 -6.59
N ARG A 304 10.61 -13.32 -5.39
CA ARG A 304 10.61 -14.60 -4.69
C ARG A 304 10.30 -14.34 -3.23
N LEU A 305 9.52 -15.22 -2.61
CA LEU A 305 9.27 -15.29 -1.18
C LEU A 305 9.36 -16.74 -0.72
N ASP A 306 10.01 -16.98 0.42
CA ASP A 306 9.90 -18.17 1.24
C ASP A 306 9.63 -17.69 2.67
N LEU A 307 8.45 -17.98 3.21
CA LEU A 307 7.97 -17.51 4.51
C LEU A 307 7.53 -18.70 5.36
N PHE A 308 8.06 -18.82 6.55
CA PHE A 308 7.74 -19.86 7.53
C PHE A 308 7.01 -19.22 8.71
N SER A 309 5.83 -19.74 9.06
CA SER A 309 4.98 -19.26 10.14
C SER A 309 4.32 -20.41 10.88
N ASP A 310 4.09 -20.24 12.19
CA ASP A 310 3.35 -21.17 13.02
C ASP A 310 2.39 -20.41 13.93
N PHE A 311 1.09 -20.45 13.63
CA PHE A 311 0.07 -19.71 14.38
C PHE A 311 -0.67 -20.57 15.41
N THR A 312 -0.76 -21.86 15.16
CA THR A 312 -1.57 -22.79 15.97
C THR A 312 -0.72 -23.78 16.78
N TYR A 313 0.57 -23.86 16.47
CA TYR A 313 1.65 -24.64 17.09
C TYR A 313 1.44 -26.16 17.04
N ASN A 314 0.52 -26.70 17.82
CA ASN A 314 0.22 -28.14 17.88
C ASN A 314 -1.27 -28.42 17.91
N LEU A 315 -2.11 -27.55 17.32
CA LEU A 315 -3.56 -27.70 17.30
C LEU A 315 -3.98 -28.81 16.33
N ASP A 316 -3.45 -28.76 15.11
CA ASP A 316 -3.74 -29.74 14.04
C ASP A 316 -2.85 -30.98 14.17
N ASN A 317 -1.58 -30.80 14.53
CA ASN A 317 -0.59 -31.87 14.63
C ASN A 317 0.02 -31.92 16.04
N ALA A 318 -0.29 -32.99 16.78
CA ALA A 318 0.13 -33.10 18.18
C ALA A 318 1.65 -33.36 18.38
N SER A 319 2.37 -33.77 17.35
CA SER A 319 3.79 -34.16 17.39
C SER A 319 4.39 -34.16 15.98
N PRO A 320 5.66 -33.76 15.80
CA PRO A 320 6.56 -33.24 16.84
C PRO A 320 6.12 -31.85 17.35
N LEU A 321 6.87 -31.25 18.29
CA LEU A 321 6.60 -29.90 18.78
C LEU A 321 6.63 -28.90 17.62
N ASN A 322 5.67 -27.95 17.60
CA ASN A 322 5.46 -26.97 16.53
C ASN A 322 5.25 -27.61 15.14
N ALA A 323 4.46 -28.66 15.10
CA ALA A 323 4.18 -29.42 13.88
C ALA A 323 3.14 -28.75 12.97
N ASP A 324 2.56 -27.63 13.39
CA ASP A 324 1.63 -26.85 12.58
C ASP A 324 2.37 -25.77 11.75
N GLN A 325 3.71 -25.68 11.85
CA GLN A 325 4.48 -24.77 11.00
C GLN A 325 4.26 -25.06 9.52
N PHE A 326 4.12 -24.00 8.75
CA PHE A 326 3.97 -24.07 7.31
C PHE A 326 4.93 -23.10 6.59
N GLU A 327 5.20 -23.42 5.33
CA GLU A 327 5.92 -22.56 4.41
C GLU A 327 5.00 -22.07 3.31
N GLN A 328 4.99 -20.76 3.09
CA GLN A 328 4.39 -20.10 1.96
C GLN A 328 5.49 -19.66 1.01
N ALA A 329 5.50 -20.21 -0.21
CA ALA A 329 6.57 -19.94 -1.16
C ALA A 329 6.04 -19.53 -2.53
N GLU A 330 6.70 -18.57 -3.18
CA GLU A 330 6.39 -18.23 -4.56
C GLU A 330 7.61 -17.75 -5.37
N HIS A 331 7.54 -18.04 -6.66
CA HIS A 331 8.36 -17.42 -7.68
C HIS A 331 7.45 -16.71 -8.69
N ARG A 332 7.65 -15.39 -8.85
CA ARG A 332 6.76 -14.55 -9.66
C ARG A 332 7.53 -13.75 -10.70
N LYS A 333 6.89 -13.60 -11.87
CA LYS A 333 7.24 -12.59 -12.87
C LYS A 333 6.00 -11.77 -13.21
N VAL A 334 6.15 -10.44 -13.24
CA VAL A 334 5.08 -9.51 -13.62
C VAL A 334 5.56 -8.67 -14.79
N PHE A 335 4.71 -8.49 -15.79
CA PHE A 335 4.93 -7.58 -16.91
C PHE A 335 3.70 -6.71 -17.07
N GLY A 336 3.91 -5.44 -17.34
CA GLY A 336 2.77 -4.58 -17.59
C GLY A 336 3.16 -3.17 -17.99
N GLY A 337 2.15 -2.34 -18.09
CA GLY A 337 2.31 -0.94 -18.43
C GLY A 337 1.00 -0.24 -18.66
N SER A 338 1.09 1.05 -18.88
CA SER A 338 -0.06 1.91 -19.17
C SER A 338 0.29 2.96 -20.22
N VAL A 339 -0.71 3.36 -20.97
CA VAL A 339 -0.65 4.52 -21.85
C VAL A 339 -1.89 5.34 -21.58
N SER A 340 -1.73 6.63 -21.33
CA SER A 340 -2.85 7.56 -21.23
C SER A 340 -2.55 8.85 -21.99
N ARG A 341 -3.59 9.41 -22.60
CA ARG A 341 -3.50 10.68 -23.30
C ARG A 341 -4.63 11.60 -22.90
N SER A 342 -4.27 12.80 -22.46
CA SER A 342 -5.19 13.89 -22.20
C SER A 342 -5.24 14.85 -23.38
N PHE A 343 -6.43 15.39 -23.65
CA PHE A 343 -6.69 16.36 -24.71
C PHE A 343 -7.44 17.54 -24.13
N ASN A 344 -6.92 18.75 -24.36
CA ASN A 344 -7.64 19.98 -24.10
C ASN A 344 -8.72 20.20 -25.16
N GLY A 345 -9.89 20.65 -24.75
CA GLY A 345 -11.01 20.87 -25.63
C GLY A 345 -12.05 21.81 -25.03
N LYS A 346 -13.21 21.88 -25.67
CA LYS A 346 -14.37 22.64 -25.19
C LYS A 346 -15.66 21.85 -25.34
N ILE A 347 -16.57 22.02 -24.39
CA ILE A 347 -17.95 21.60 -24.50
C ILE A 347 -18.80 22.87 -24.51
N GLY A 348 -19.32 23.24 -25.67
CA GLY A 348 -19.90 24.59 -25.89
C GLY A 348 -18.80 25.65 -25.67
N ASN A 349 -19.00 26.53 -24.68
CA ASN A 349 -18.02 27.57 -24.30
C ASN A 349 -17.14 27.15 -23.10
N ALA A 350 -17.40 26.03 -22.47
CA ALA A 350 -16.71 25.56 -21.29
C ALA A 350 -15.42 24.81 -21.65
N ASP A 351 -14.31 25.16 -21.00
CA ASP A 351 -13.04 24.46 -21.17
C ASP A 351 -13.12 23.06 -20.59
N SER A 352 -12.59 22.07 -21.31
CA SER A 352 -12.62 20.69 -20.92
C SER A 352 -11.28 19.98 -21.15
N VAL A 353 -10.99 18.99 -20.31
CA VAL A 353 -9.89 18.04 -20.50
C VAL A 353 -10.49 16.66 -20.62
N ASN A 354 -10.15 15.94 -21.69
CA ASN A 354 -10.58 14.58 -21.93
C ASN A 354 -9.37 13.64 -21.84
N THR A 355 -9.44 12.62 -21.02
CA THR A 355 -8.37 11.64 -20.85
C THR A 355 -8.87 10.27 -21.25
N ILE A 356 -8.07 9.55 -22.04
CA ILE A 356 -8.29 8.14 -22.38
C ILE A 356 -7.02 7.39 -22.00
N GLY A 357 -7.18 6.21 -21.42
CA GLY A 357 -6.03 5.38 -21.06
C GLY A 357 -6.32 3.89 -21.13
N VAL A 358 -5.24 3.13 -21.26
CA VAL A 358 -5.21 1.67 -21.25
C VAL A 358 -4.14 1.21 -20.30
N GLN A 359 -4.44 0.19 -19.48
CA GLN A 359 -3.53 -0.46 -18.55
C GLN A 359 -3.55 -1.96 -18.84
N VAL A 360 -2.38 -2.60 -18.80
CA VAL A 360 -2.23 -4.04 -18.97
C VAL A 360 -1.30 -4.57 -17.89
N ARG A 361 -1.68 -5.68 -17.29
CA ARG A 361 -0.85 -6.42 -16.35
C ARG A 361 -0.93 -7.91 -16.63
N HIS A 362 0.22 -8.60 -16.57
CA HIS A 362 0.33 -10.04 -16.69
C HIS A 362 1.24 -10.57 -15.59
N ASP A 363 0.68 -11.43 -14.73
CA ASP A 363 1.40 -12.13 -13.66
C ASP A 363 1.56 -13.60 -14.03
N ARG A 364 2.74 -14.14 -13.76
CA ARG A 364 3.06 -15.55 -13.86
C ARG A 364 3.73 -15.99 -12.57
N LEU A 365 3.08 -16.89 -11.85
CA LEU A 365 3.59 -17.55 -10.65
C LEU A 365 3.97 -18.98 -11.01
N ASP A 366 5.20 -19.38 -10.66
CA ASP A 366 5.76 -20.64 -11.13
C ASP A 366 6.86 -21.18 -10.18
N PRO A 367 6.48 -21.84 -9.06
CA PRO A 367 5.13 -22.03 -8.51
C PRO A 367 4.69 -20.96 -7.50
N VAL A 368 3.46 -21.12 -6.98
CA VAL A 368 2.96 -20.57 -5.72
C VAL A 368 2.45 -21.75 -4.87
N GLY A 369 2.92 -21.88 -3.62
CA GLY A 369 2.65 -23.07 -2.83
C GLY A 369 2.52 -22.82 -1.32
N LEU A 370 1.81 -23.77 -0.68
CA LEU A 370 1.70 -23.96 0.75
C LEU A 370 2.20 -25.37 1.09
N TYR A 371 3.12 -25.45 2.04
CA TYR A 371 3.77 -26.71 2.42
C TYR A 371 3.77 -26.82 3.94
N SER A 372 3.47 -28.01 4.48
CA SER A 372 3.67 -28.28 5.90
C SER A 372 5.16 -28.43 6.18
N THR A 373 5.63 -27.82 7.26
CA THR A 373 7.04 -27.85 7.66
C THR A 373 7.21 -28.16 9.14
N VAL A 374 8.39 -28.59 9.52
CA VAL A 374 8.87 -28.62 10.90
C VAL A 374 10.28 -28.09 10.90
N ALA A 375 10.56 -27.09 11.71
CA ALA A 375 11.86 -26.41 11.77
C ALA A 375 12.38 -26.03 10.36
N ARG A 376 11.52 -25.43 9.53
CA ARG A 376 11.76 -25.04 8.12
C ARG A 376 12.07 -26.19 7.15
N GLN A 377 11.79 -27.44 7.53
CA GLN A 377 11.96 -28.60 6.65
C GLN A 377 10.59 -29.03 6.13
N ARG A 378 10.38 -29.01 4.81
CA ARG A 378 9.14 -29.46 4.18
C ARG A 378 8.91 -30.95 4.48
N ILE A 379 7.69 -31.27 4.98
CA ILE A 379 7.25 -32.63 5.26
C ILE A 379 6.24 -33.07 4.20
N SER A 380 5.34 -32.16 3.79
CA SER A 380 4.32 -32.43 2.78
C SER A 380 3.95 -31.17 2.01
N THR A 381 3.31 -31.37 0.85
CA THR A 381 2.71 -30.31 0.05
C THR A 381 1.22 -30.26 0.35
N THR A 382 0.75 -29.13 0.91
CA THR A 382 -0.69 -28.89 1.08
C THR A 382 -1.31 -28.50 -0.26
N GLN A 383 -0.72 -27.51 -0.94
CA GLN A 383 -1.13 -27.11 -2.28
C GLN A 383 0.06 -26.46 -3.02
N GLU A 384 0.20 -26.79 -4.28
CA GLU A 384 1.10 -26.08 -5.20
C GLU A 384 0.36 -25.76 -6.49
N ALA A 385 0.54 -24.56 -7.02
CA ALA A 385 -0.12 -24.15 -8.26
C ALA A 385 0.82 -23.34 -9.16
N HIS A 386 0.59 -23.46 -10.46
CA HIS A 386 1.11 -22.57 -11.47
C HIS A 386 -0.02 -21.65 -11.92
N VAL A 387 0.17 -20.33 -11.78
CA VAL A 387 -0.89 -19.35 -12.01
C VAL A 387 -0.45 -18.37 -13.10
N ARG A 388 -1.40 -18.03 -13.97
CA ARG A 388 -1.29 -16.93 -14.92
C ARG A 388 -2.52 -16.04 -14.78
N GLU A 389 -2.28 -14.76 -14.55
CA GLU A 389 -3.32 -13.75 -14.47
C GLU A 389 -3.04 -12.67 -15.49
N THR A 390 -4.07 -12.23 -16.20
CA THR A 390 -3.96 -11.10 -17.13
C THR A 390 -5.13 -10.17 -16.92
N SER A 391 -4.85 -8.90 -16.71
CA SER A 391 -5.86 -7.85 -16.66
C SER A 391 -5.61 -6.79 -17.71
N VAL A 392 -6.70 -6.31 -18.31
CA VAL A 392 -6.72 -5.18 -19.24
C VAL A 392 -7.78 -4.21 -18.77
N GLY A 393 -7.38 -2.98 -18.46
CA GLY A 393 -8.27 -1.89 -18.07
C GLY A 393 -8.26 -0.79 -19.13
N ILE A 394 -9.44 -0.30 -19.52
CA ILE A 394 -9.62 0.86 -20.39
C ILE A 394 -10.42 1.89 -19.62
N HIS A 395 -9.97 3.14 -19.60
CA HIS A 395 -10.71 4.22 -18.95
C HIS A 395 -10.81 5.46 -19.83
N ALA A 396 -11.88 6.20 -19.61
CA ALA A 396 -12.08 7.51 -20.19
C ALA A 396 -12.66 8.45 -19.13
N GLU A 397 -12.20 9.69 -19.13
CA GLU A 397 -12.62 10.74 -18.21
C GLU A 397 -12.74 12.08 -18.91
N ASN A 398 -13.73 12.85 -18.54
CA ASN A 398 -13.91 14.24 -18.95
C ASN A 398 -13.96 15.11 -17.69
N SER A 399 -13.13 16.13 -17.62
CA SER A 399 -13.21 17.22 -16.64
C SER A 399 -13.60 18.50 -17.37
N THR A 400 -14.71 19.14 -16.99
CA THR A 400 -15.22 20.35 -17.63
C THR A 400 -15.46 21.45 -16.62
N GLN A 401 -14.87 22.62 -16.88
CA GLN A 401 -15.07 23.86 -16.12
C GLN A 401 -16.25 24.63 -16.72
N TRP A 402 -17.46 24.39 -16.21
CA TRP A 402 -18.71 25.00 -16.72
C TRP A 402 -18.81 26.48 -16.44
N THR A 403 -18.40 26.88 -15.25
CA THR A 403 -18.35 28.27 -14.79
C THR A 403 -17.11 28.45 -13.89
N PRO A 404 -16.72 29.67 -13.53
CA PRO A 404 -15.60 29.87 -12.60
C PRO A 404 -15.76 29.20 -11.22
N TRP A 405 -16.99 28.79 -10.87
CA TRP A 405 -17.33 28.19 -9.57
C TRP A 405 -17.91 26.77 -9.67
N PHE A 406 -18.01 26.20 -10.86
CA PHE A 406 -18.55 24.84 -11.03
C PHE A 406 -17.76 24.04 -12.06
N ARG A 407 -17.22 22.92 -11.62
CA ARG A 407 -16.52 21.91 -12.42
C ARG A 407 -17.14 20.54 -12.23
N SER A 408 -17.26 19.76 -13.29
CA SER A 408 -17.64 18.36 -13.23
C SER A 408 -16.54 17.45 -13.75
N VAL A 409 -16.39 16.29 -13.13
CA VAL A 409 -15.53 15.19 -13.58
C VAL A 409 -16.41 13.97 -13.77
N ALA A 410 -16.48 13.45 -14.99
CA ALA A 410 -17.26 12.26 -15.31
C ALA A 410 -16.38 11.25 -16.04
N GLY A 411 -16.37 10.03 -15.59
CA GLY A 411 -15.53 8.98 -16.18
C GLY A 411 -16.14 7.60 -16.08
N ALA A 412 -15.55 6.70 -16.82
CA ALA A 412 -15.86 5.27 -16.74
C ALA A 412 -14.60 4.46 -17.01
N ARG A 413 -14.56 3.30 -16.37
CA ARG A 413 -13.53 2.30 -16.57
C ARG A 413 -14.16 0.95 -16.88
N TYR A 414 -13.55 0.20 -17.78
CA TYR A 414 -13.89 -1.18 -18.12
C TYR A 414 -12.66 -2.06 -17.92
N ASP A 415 -12.83 -3.17 -17.19
CA ASP A 415 -11.77 -4.11 -16.90
C ASP A 415 -12.15 -5.53 -17.34
N ASP A 416 -11.19 -6.25 -17.92
CA ASP A 416 -11.30 -7.65 -18.35
C ASP A 416 -10.15 -8.45 -17.72
N PHE A 417 -10.50 -9.48 -16.95
CA PHE A 417 -9.59 -10.36 -16.23
C PHE A 417 -9.65 -11.78 -16.72
N HIS A 418 -8.49 -12.42 -16.86
CA HIS A 418 -8.33 -13.82 -17.21
C HIS A 418 -7.43 -14.52 -16.21
N PHE A 419 -7.93 -15.61 -15.64
CA PHE A 419 -7.24 -16.46 -14.67
C PHE A 419 -7.03 -17.84 -15.28
N ASP A 420 -5.83 -18.43 -15.12
CA ASP A 420 -5.47 -19.78 -15.57
C ASP A 420 -4.64 -20.42 -14.44
N VAL A 421 -5.19 -21.43 -13.79
CA VAL A 421 -4.62 -22.12 -12.64
C VAL A 421 -4.42 -23.59 -12.96
N ALA A 422 -3.19 -24.07 -12.78
CA ALA A 422 -2.85 -25.49 -12.80
C ALA A 422 -2.38 -25.88 -11.39
N SER A 423 -3.27 -26.50 -10.60
CA SER A 423 -3.06 -26.89 -9.21
C SER A 423 -2.60 -28.35 -9.09
N SER A 424 -1.80 -28.65 -8.07
CA SER A 424 -1.50 -30.02 -7.64
C SER A 424 -2.76 -30.79 -7.20
N ILE A 425 -3.80 -30.04 -6.75
CA ILE A 425 -5.14 -30.56 -6.52
C ILE A 425 -5.92 -30.38 -7.82
N ALA A 426 -6.05 -31.43 -8.62
CA ALA A 426 -6.60 -31.38 -9.97
C ALA A 426 -8.00 -30.73 -10.03
N ALA A 427 -8.84 -30.91 -9.00
CA ALA A 427 -10.17 -30.34 -8.89
C ALA A 427 -10.15 -28.80 -8.83
N ASN A 428 -9.08 -28.20 -8.31
CA ASN A 428 -8.89 -26.74 -8.19
C ASN A 428 -8.20 -26.11 -9.42
N SER A 429 -7.90 -26.91 -10.44
CA SER A 429 -7.38 -26.41 -11.72
C SER A 429 -8.50 -25.86 -12.60
N GLY A 430 -8.24 -24.76 -13.30
CA GLY A 430 -9.27 -24.22 -14.18
C GLY A 430 -8.90 -22.88 -14.81
N LYS A 431 -9.82 -22.38 -15.66
CA LYS A 431 -9.75 -21.07 -16.29
C LYS A 431 -11.03 -20.30 -16.02
N LYS A 432 -10.89 -19.05 -15.66
CA LYS A 432 -12.02 -18.14 -15.43
C LYS A 432 -11.74 -16.81 -16.11
N SER A 433 -12.81 -16.10 -16.45
CA SER A 433 -12.74 -14.71 -16.92
C SER A 433 -13.83 -13.90 -16.25
N ALA A 434 -13.54 -12.64 -15.98
CA ALA A 434 -14.50 -11.73 -15.37
C ALA A 434 -14.35 -10.33 -15.96
N ARG A 435 -15.45 -9.61 -16.02
CA ARG A 435 -15.53 -8.26 -16.59
C ARG A 435 -16.32 -7.34 -15.69
N LEU A 436 -15.90 -6.07 -15.66
CA LEU A 436 -16.56 -5.10 -14.82
C LEU A 436 -16.49 -3.69 -15.41
N THR A 437 -17.58 -2.93 -15.29
CA THR A 437 -17.61 -1.51 -15.64
C THR A 437 -17.82 -0.67 -14.39
N SER A 438 -17.03 0.40 -14.26
CA SER A 438 -16.97 1.26 -13.07
C SER A 438 -17.19 2.72 -13.46
N PRO A 439 -18.43 3.26 -13.37
CA PRO A 439 -18.71 4.67 -13.59
C PRO A 439 -18.22 5.53 -12.44
N LYS A 440 -17.85 6.78 -12.72
CA LYS A 440 -17.32 7.78 -11.79
C LYS A 440 -17.97 9.13 -12.07
N LEU A 441 -18.26 9.90 -11.00
CA LEU A 441 -18.81 11.24 -11.10
C LEU A 441 -18.30 12.08 -9.94
N GLY A 442 -17.74 13.25 -10.23
CA GLY A 442 -17.36 14.29 -9.30
C GLY A 442 -17.99 15.62 -9.68
N LEU A 443 -18.50 16.33 -8.70
CA LEU A 443 -19.01 17.68 -8.84
C LEU A 443 -18.28 18.57 -7.84
N ILE A 444 -17.65 19.64 -8.31
CA ILE A 444 -16.84 20.55 -7.52
C ILE A 444 -17.41 21.95 -7.63
N PHE A 445 -17.69 22.56 -6.47
CA PHE A 445 -18.29 23.88 -6.35
C PHE A 445 -17.36 24.83 -5.58
N GLY A 446 -17.21 26.06 -6.06
CA GLY A 446 -16.34 27.06 -5.53
C GLY A 446 -15.14 27.36 -6.45
N PRO A 447 -14.07 28.08 -5.97
CA PRO A 447 -13.92 28.47 -4.58
C PRO A 447 -14.77 29.70 -4.19
N TRP A 448 -15.45 29.60 -3.05
CA TRP A 448 -16.07 30.75 -2.40
C TRP A 448 -15.36 31.02 -1.07
N ASN A 449 -14.83 32.21 -0.89
CA ASN A 449 -14.00 32.57 0.28
C ASN A 449 -12.92 31.51 0.55
N LYS A 450 -12.14 31.12 -0.49
CA LYS A 450 -11.10 30.10 -0.41
C LYS A 450 -11.62 28.72 0.10
N THR A 451 -12.85 28.38 -0.24
CA THR A 451 -13.46 27.10 0.13
C THR A 451 -14.09 26.43 -1.10
N GLU A 452 -13.76 25.18 -1.32
CA GLU A 452 -14.41 24.30 -2.30
C GLU A 452 -15.23 23.22 -1.63
N TYR A 453 -16.28 22.78 -2.32
CA TYR A 453 -17.17 21.72 -1.90
C TYR A 453 -17.21 20.63 -2.96
N PHE A 454 -17.24 19.38 -2.53
CA PHE A 454 -17.13 18.21 -3.36
C PHE A 454 -18.32 17.27 -3.14
N ILE A 455 -18.85 16.72 -4.25
CA ILE A 455 -19.80 15.61 -4.25
C ILE A 455 -19.23 14.56 -5.19
N ASN A 456 -18.83 13.42 -4.65
CA ASN A 456 -18.25 12.34 -5.43
C ASN A 456 -19.06 11.05 -5.31
N TYR A 457 -19.16 10.31 -6.40
CA TYR A 457 -19.74 8.99 -6.47
C TYR A 457 -18.96 8.14 -7.46
N GLY A 458 -18.70 6.89 -7.10
CA GLY A 458 -17.99 5.99 -7.99
C GLY A 458 -18.14 4.52 -7.63
N HIS A 459 -17.84 3.67 -8.60
CA HIS A 459 -17.69 2.24 -8.42
C HIS A 459 -16.20 1.89 -8.49
N GLY A 460 -15.77 0.97 -7.64
CA GLY A 460 -14.47 0.33 -7.66
C GLY A 460 -14.61 -1.18 -7.58
N TYR A 461 -13.50 -1.85 -7.40
CA TYR A 461 -13.48 -3.29 -7.23
C TYR A 461 -12.13 -3.75 -6.70
N HIS A 462 -12.07 -4.98 -6.21
CA HIS A 462 -10.86 -5.78 -6.11
C HIS A 462 -11.03 -7.10 -6.86
N SER A 463 -9.93 -7.61 -7.43
CA SER A 463 -9.84 -8.99 -7.92
C SER A 463 -9.57 -9.92 -6.74
N ASN A 464 -9.90 -11.20 -6.86
CA ASN A 464 -9.57 -12.22 -5.87
C ASN A 464 -8.38 -13.07 -6.31
N ASP A 465 -7.76 -13.78 -5.34
CA ASP A 465 -6.71 -14.75 -5.61
C ASP A 465 -7.20 -15.81 -6.61
N ALA A 466 -6.42 -16.04 -7.66
CA ALA A 466 -6.79 -16.95 -8.74
C ALA A 466 -7.08 -18.37 -8.25
N ARG A 467 -6.39 -18.82 -7.20
CA ARG A 467 -6.59 -20.15 -6.60
C ARG A 467 -7.99 -20.26 -6.01
N GLY A 468 -8.45 -19.26 -5.22
CA GLY A 468 -9.80 -19.20 -4.69
C GLY A 468 -10.87 -19.03 -5.78
N VAL A 469 -10.54 -18.35 -6.91
CA VAL A 469 -11.47 -18.19 -8.05
C VAL A 469 -11.74 -19.52 -8.79
N THR A 470 -10.81 -20.46 -8.77
CA THR A 470 -10.95 -21.77 -9.42
C THR A 470 -11.19 -22.91 -8.44
N GLU A 471 -11.22 -22.63 -7.15
CA GLU A 471 -11.38 -23.61 -6.09
C GLU A 471 -12.72 -24.33 -6.16
N THR A 472 -12.69 -25.63 -5.89
CA THR A 472 -13.87 -26.49 -5.78
C THR A 472 -13.80 -27.42 -4.58
N VAL A 473 -12.60 -27.57 -4.00
CA VAL A 473 -12.37 -28.32 -2.75
C VAL A 473 -11.33 -27.59 -1.91
N THR A 474 -11.46 -27.64 -0.58
CA THR A 474 -10.49 -27.08 0.35
C THR A 474 -9.11 -27.75 0.20
N PRO A 475 -7.98 -27.02 0.34
CA PRO A 475 -6.65 -27.60 0.14
C PRO A 475 -6.25 -28.65 1.19
N LYS A 476 -6.66 -28.50 2.45
CA LYS A 476 -6.27 -29.39 3.55
C LYS A 476 -7.17 -30.63 3.63
N GLU A 477 -8.48 -30.42 3.72
CA GLU A 477 -9.46 -31.48 3.98
C GLU A 477 -10.00 -32.11 2.70
N LEU A 478 -9.81 -31.45 1.53
CA LEU A 478 -10.39 -31.85 0.24
C LEU A 478 -11.95 -31.93 0.27
N GLU A 479 -12.56 -31.15 1.14
CA GLU A 479 -14.01 -30.99 1.22
C GLU A 479 -14.53 -30.02 0.16
N PRO A 480 -15.80 -30.17 -0.28
CA PRO A 480 -16.39 -29.26 -1.25
C PRO A 480 -16.34 -27.81 -0.80
N ALA A 481 -15.76 -26.93 -1.62
CA ALA A 481 -15.65 -25.50 -1.40
C ALA A 481 -16.40 -24.71 -2.49
N THR A 482 -16.80 -23.47 -2.15
CA THR A 482 -17.40 -22.54 -3.10
C THR A 482 -16.35 -21.57 -3.60
N ALA A 483 -16.15 -21.55 -4.91
CA ALA A 483 -15.21 -20.63 -5.54
C ALA A 483 -15.51 -19.16 -5.20
N SER A 484 -14.47 -18.40 -4.90
CA SER A 484 -14.57 -16.95 -4.69
C SER A 484 -14.97 -16.22 -5.97
N PRO A 485 -15.76 -15.13 -5.90
CA PRO A 485 -16.04 -14.30 -7.07
C PRO A 485 -14.75 -13.71 -7.61
N ALA A 486 -14.53 -13.78 -8.92
CA ALA A 486 -13.29 -13.29 -9.54
C ALA A 486 -13.05 -11.80 -9.33
N LEU A 487 -14.12 -10.99 -9.32
CA LEU A 487 -14.11 -9.54 -9.08
C LEU A 487 -15.22 -9.18 -8.11
N VAL A 488 -14.89 -8.41 -7.08
CA VAL A 488 -15.86 -7.91 -6.09
C VAL A 488 -16.06 -6.41 -6.29
N ARG A 489 -17.29 -6.01 -6.58
CA ARG A 489 -17.65 -4.61 -6.78
C ARG A 489 -17.76 -3.86 -5.47
N SER A 490 -17.21 -2.64 -5.45
CA SER A 490 -17.46 -1.62 -4.45
C SER A 490 -18.23 -0.43 -5.03
N LYS A 491 -18.95 0.30 -4.16
CA LYS A 491 -19.68 1.55 -4.49
C LYS A 491 -19.41 2.56 -3.39
N GLY A 492 -18.88 3.72 -3.76
CA GLY A 492 -18.53 4.78 -2.82
C GLY A 492 -19.21 6.11 -3.13
N GLY A 493 -19.41 6.91 -2.09
CA GLY A 493 -19.85 8.29 -2.20
C GLY A 493 -19.19 9.16 -1.13
N GLU A 494 -18.93 10.42 -1.45
CA GLU A 494 -18.30 11.39 -0.57
C GLU A 494 -18.94 12.76 -0.72
N LEU A 495 -19.17 13.42 0.42
CA LEU A 495 -19.41 14.83 0.52
C LEU A 495 -18.22 15.46 1.23
N GLY A 496 -17.60 16.44 0.62
CA GLY A 496 -16.37 17.00 1.14
C GLY A 496 -16.29 18.51 1.04
N LEU A 497 -15.43 19.09 1.84
CA LEU A 497 -15.00 20.47 1.69
C LEU A 497 -13.50 20.59 1.90
N ARG A 498 -12.92 21.61 1.30
CA ARG A 498 -11.54 22.03 1.47
C ARG A 498 -11.50 23.54 1.61
N THR A 499 -10.73 24.05 2.58
CA THR A 499 -10.69 25.47 2.86
C THR A 499 -9.33 25.96 3.30
N GLU A 500 -9.01 27.20 2.90
CA GLU A 500 -7.84 27.98 3.30
C GLU A 500 -8.28 29.38 3.81
N ILE A 501 -9.45 29.46 4.44
CA ILE A 501 -9.97 30.72 5.01
C ILE A 501 -8.99 31.33 6.01
N ILE A 502 -8.36 30.48 6.84
CA ILE A 502 -7.33 30.89 7.79
C ILE A 502 -5.99 30.84 7.07
N PRO A 503 -5.27 31.97 6.96
CA PRO A 503 -3.94 31.99 6.32
C PRO A 503 -2.98 30.97 6.94
N GLY A 504 -2.34 30.16 6.10
CA GLY A 504 -1.41 29.11 6.51
C GLY A 504 -2.07 27.81 6.98
N LEU A 505 -3.40 27.76 7.13
CA LEU A 505 -4.13 26.54 7.50
C LEU A 505 -4.84 25.96 6.28
N GLN A 506 -4.48 24.76 5.90
CA GLN A 506 -5.22 23.92 4.94
C GLN A 506 -6.06 22.91 5.72
N THR A 507 -7.38 22.97 5.56
CA THR A 507 -8.30 22.03 6.18
C THR A 507 -9.09 21.28 5.12
N SER A 508 -9.19 19.96 5.24
CA SER A 508 -10.16 19.17 4.48
C SER A 508 -11.06 18.35 5.41
N LEU A 509 -12.33 18.27 5.05
CA LEU A 509 -13.33 17.45 5.72
C LEU A 509 -14.02 16.58 4.68
N ALA A 510 -14.08 15.27 4.92
CA ALA A 510 -14.79 14.32 4.09
C ALA A 510 -15.78 13.48 4.91
N LEU A 511 -17.03 13.46 4.46
CA LEU A 511 -18.06 12.51 4.91
C LEU A 511 -18.19 11.47 3.81
N TRP A 512 -17.91 10.22 4.11
CA TRP A 512 -17.83 9.18 3.10
C TRP A 512 -18.62 7.93 3.47
N GLN A 513 -19.03 7.19 2.45
CA GLN A 513 -19.65 5.88 2.56
C GLN A 513 -19.09 4.95 1.48
N LEU A 514 -18.89 3.67 1.84
CA LEU A 514 -18.47 2.60 0.94
C LEU A 514 -19.29 1.35 1.19
N LYS A 515 -19.68 0.64 0.13
CA LYS A 515 -20.36 -0.65 0.17
C LYS A 515 -19.59 -1.63 -0.68
N LEU A 516 -19.31 -2.82 -0.15
CA LEU A 516 -18.65 -3.92 -0.84
C LEU A 516 -19.63 -5.08 -1.04
N GLY A 517 -19.47 -5.78 -2.16
CA GLY A 517 -20.26 -6.97 -2.46
C GLY A 517 -19.86 -8.18 -1.63
N SER A 518 -18.61 -8.21 -1.15
CA SER A 518 -18.05 -9.24 -0.27
C SER A 518 -16.84 -8.65 0.45
N GLU A 519 -16.56 -9.10 1.66
CA GLU A 519 -15.24 -8.95 2.29
C GLU A 519 -14.38 -10.15 1.88
N LEU A 520 -13.10 -9.93 1.73
CA LEU A 520 -12.17 -11.01 1.51
C LEU A 520 -11.42 -11.29 2.80
N VAL A 521 -11.41 -12.55 3.21
CA VAL A 521 -10.60 -13.04 4.31
C VAL A 521 -9.67 -14.11 3.76
N PHE A 522 -8.36 -13.87 3.85
CA PHE A 522 -7.35 -14.88 3.53
C PHE A 522 -6.97 -15.62 4.80
N SER A 523 -7.08 -16.94 4.78
CA SER A 523 -6.59 -17.81 5.83
C SER A 523 -5.18 -18.29 5.48
N GLY A 524 -4.16 -17.73 6.14
CA GLY A 524 -2.75 -17.98 5.84
C GLY A 524 -2.32 -19.44 6.02
N ASP A 525 -2.87 -20.10 6.99
CA ASP A 525 -2.61 -21.49 7.36
C ASP A 525 -3.47 -22.51 6.57
N ALA A 526 -4.63 -22.08 6.08
CA ALA A 526 -5.44 -22.88 5.15
C ALA A 526 -4.94 -22.77 3.71
N GLY A 527 -4.31 -21.63 3.36
CA GLY A 527 -3.91 -21.31 2.00
C GLY A 527 -5.10 -21.04 1.09
N ASP A 528 -6.21 -20.59 1.67
CA ASP A 528 -7.52 -20.49 1.08
C ASP A 528 -8.07 -19.07 1.23
N THR A 529 -9.04 -18.71 0.37
CA THR A 529 -9.70 -17.42 0.35
C THR A 529 -11.21 -17.63 0.50
N GLU A 530 -11.75 -17.22 1.63
CA GLU A 530 -13.20 -17.27 1.85
C GLU A 530 -13.86 -15.95 1.46
N ALA A 531 -14.85 -16.01 0.56
CA ALA A 531 -15.74 -14.92 0.29
C ALA A 531 -16.73 -14.77 1.45
N SER A 532 -16.62 -13.68 2.20
CA SER A 532 -17.56 -13.35 3.28
C SER A 532 -18.69 -12.43 2.79
N GLY A 533 -19.65 -12.15 3.66
CA GLY A 533 -20.85 -11.37 3.34
C GLY A 533 -20.57 -9.95 2.84
N ALA A 534 -21.57 -9.38 2.18
CA ALA A 534 -21.53 -7.98 1.76
C ALA A 534 -21.47 -7.02 2.97
N SER A 535 -20.75 -5.93 2.81
CA SER A 535 -20.48 -4.99 3.89
C SER A 535 -20.78 -3.53 3.54
N LYS A 536 -20.85 -2.72 4.60
CA LYS A 536 -20.98 -1.27 4.53
C LYS A 536 -20.02 -0.60 5.50
N ARG A 537 -19.33 0.43 5.00
CA ARG A 537 -18.51 1.34 5.79
C ARG A 537 -18.94 2.77 5.59
N TYR A 538 -18.77 3.60 6.61
CA TYR A 538 -18.97 5.04 6.52
C TYR A 538 -18.15 5.75 7.59
N GLY A 539 -17.82 7.01 7.36
CA GLY A 539 -16.98 7.74 8.29
C GLY A 539 -16.83 9.21 7.99
N ILE A 540 -16.01 9.83 8.84
CA ILE A 540 -15.65 11.24 8.79
C ILE A 540 -14.13 11.31 8.85
N GLU A 541 -13.53 12.08 7.97
CA GLU A 541 -12.09 12.39 7.97
C GLU A 541 -11.92 13.91 8.04
N LEU A 542 -11.12 14.38 9.01
CA LEU A 542 -10.73 15.77 9.18
C LEU A 542 -9.21 15.84 9.15
N ASN A 543 -8.66 16.59 8.18
CA ASN A 543 -7.22 16.75 8.01
C ASN A 543 -6.88 18.23 8.07
N ASN A 544 -5.85 18.58 8.84
CA ASN A 544 -5.40 19.95 9.01
C ASN A 544 -3.88 20.03 8.91
N HIS A 545 -3.40 20.97 8.09
CA HIS A 545 -1.99 21.31 7.97
C HIS A 545 -1.84 22.80 8.19
N TYR A 546 -1.12 23.18 9.24
CA TYR A 546 -0.95 24.57 9.64
C TYR A 546 0.52 24.98 9.62
N ILE A 547 0.84 25.92 8.76
CA ILE A 547 2.14 26.63 8.76
C ILE A 547 2.07 27.69 9.85
N ALA A 548 2.39 27.31 11.09
CA ALA A 548 2.32 28.19 12.26
C ALA A 548 3.42 29.27 12.23
N ALA A 549 4.59 28.91 11.67
CA ALA A 549 5.71 29.81 11.41
C ALA A 549 6.54 29.25 10.23
N ASN A 550 7.46 30.03 9.67
CA ASN A 550 8.33 29.57 8.58
C ASN A 550 9.16 28.33 8.93
N TRP A 551 9.33 28.07 10.19
CA TRP A 551 10.10 26.93 10.74
C TRP A 551 9.25 25.91 11.47
N LEU A 552 7.93 26.13 11.65
CA LEU A 552 7.03 25.24 12.42
C LEU A 552 5.78 24.89 11.61
N LEU A 553 5.59 23.60 11.41
CA LEU A 553 4.37 22.99 10.87
C LEU A 553 3.65 22.22 11.97
N LEU A 554 2.33 22.28 11.96
CA LEU A 554 1.47 21.49 12.83
C LEU A 554 0.48 20.70 11.97
N ASP A 555 0.42 19.41 12.21
CA ASP A 555 -0.48 18.48 11.51
C ASP A 555 -1.46 17.86 12.49
N ALA A 556 -2.72 17.73 12.09
CA ALA A 556 -3.74 17.06 12.89
C ALA A 556 -4.73 16.34 11.96
N ASP A 557 -4.64 15.02 11.93
CA ASP A 557 -5.48 14.14 11.14
C ASP A 557 -6.34 13.26 12.06
N ILE A 558 -7.65 13.28 11.84
CA ILE A 558 -8.63 12.50 12.60
C ILE A 558 -9.51 11.76 11.60
N ALA A 559 -9.56 10.45 11.71
CA ALA A 559 -10.46 9.60 10.95
C ALA A 559 -11.31 8.75 11.89
N VAL A 560 -12.62 8.85 11.74
CA VAL A 560 -13.60 8.03 12.48
C VAL A 560 -14.41 7.25 11.47
N SER A 561 -14.50 5.93 11.63
CA SER A 561 -15.20 5.05 10.71
C SER A 561 -16.02 3.99 11.44
N ARG A 562 -17.02 3.46 10.74
CA ARG A 562 -17.80 2.29 11.18
C ARG A 562 -17.94 1.32 10.02
N ALA A 563 -17.58 0.07 10.27
CA ALA A 563 -17.64 -1.03 9.32
C ALA A 563 -18.52 -2.15 9.88
N ARG A 564 -19.44 -2.68 9.05
CA ARG A 564 -20.35 -3.78 9.43
C ARG A 564 -20.69 -4.62 8.21
N PHE A 565 -20.86 -5.90 8.43
CA PHE A 565 -21.57 -6.77 7.50
C PHE A 565 -23.04 -6.33 7.39
N ASN A 566 -23.65 -6.51 6.22
CA ASN A 566 -25.06 -6.19 6.01
C ASN A 566 -25.96 -7.16 6.75
N GLU A 567 -25.53 -8.41 6.91
CA GLU A 567 -26.23 -9.51 7.57
C GLU A 567 -25.32 -10.14 8.63
N ASP A 568 -25.93 -10.85 9.59
CA ASP A 568 -25.17 -11.62 10.56
C ASP A 568 -24.42 -12.76 9.86
N GLN A 569 -23.15 -12.93 10.16
CA GLN A 569 -22.28 -13.94 9.58
C GLN A 569 -22.48 -15.30 10.25
N GLY A 570 -21.97 -16.36 9.61
CA GLY A 570 -22.03 -17.75 10.08
C GLY A 570 -23.40 -18.40 9.95
N GLU A 571 -23.40 -19.73 10.12
CA GLU A 571 -24.59 -20.52 10.30
C GLU A 571 -25.11 -20.40 11.74
N ALA A 572 -26.24 -20.96 12.08
CA ALA A 572 -26.81 -20.84 13.43
C ALA A 572 -25.96 -21.59 14.49
N PRO A 573 -25.59 -20.96 15.65
CA PRO A 573 -25.91 -19.60 16.06
C PRO A 573 -25.14 -18.55 15.27
N LYS A 574 -25.80 -17.48 14.83
CA LYS A 574 -25.18 -16.41 14.05
C LYS A 574 -24.13 -15.67 14.86
N LEU A 575 -22.97 -15.42 14.25
CA LEU A 575 -21.79 -14.85 14.90
C LEU A 575 -21.90 -13.33 15.12
N GLY A 576 -22.65 -12.60 14.28
CA GLY A 576 -22.77 -11.14 14.39
C GLY A 576 -22.41 -10.40 13.11
N ARG A 577 -22.28 -9.06 13.22
CA ARG A 577 -22.06 -8.15 12.06
C ARG A 577 -20.78 -7.32 12.12
N TYR A 578 -19.98 -7.49 13.14
CA TYR A 578 -18.73 -6.74 13.19
C TYR A 578 -17.73 -7.37 12.24
N ILE A 579 -16.91 -6.52 11.61
CA ILE A 579 -15.83 -6.98 10.73
C ILE A 579 -14.57 -7.06 11.57
N PRO A 580 -13.99 -8.25 11.76
CA PRO A 580 -12.77 -8.42 12.53
C PRO A 580 -11.65 -7.52 12.03
N GLY A 581 -10.88 -6.91 12.95
CA GLY A 581 -9.80 -6.00 12.61
C GLY A 581 -10.23 -4.60 12.15
N SER A 582 -11.54 -4.31 11.96
CA SER A 582 -11.98 -2.98 11.50
C SER A 582 -11.75 -1.90 12.55
N VAL A 583 -11.04 -0.82 12.16
CA VAL A 583 -10.65 0.27 13.07
C VAL A 583 -11.70 1.35 13.09
N ASP A 584 -12.14 1.72 14.31
CA ASP A 584 -13.14 2.77 14.48
C ASP A 584 -12.53 4.18 14.47
N THR A 585 -11.31 4.37 14.97
CA THR A 585 -10.71 5.70 15.13
C THR A 585 -9.21 5.67 14.90
N VAL A 586 -8.73 6.57 14.08
CA VAL A 586 -7.30 6.84 13.83
C VAL A 586 -7.05 8.32 14.07
N VAL A 587 -6.01 8.67 14.83
CA VAL A 587 -5.55 10.05 15.02
C VAL A 587 -4.05 10.12 14.82
N SER A 588 -3.60 11.09 14.02
CA SER A 588 -2.18 11.46 13.87
C SER A 588 -2.03 12.94 14.18
N LEU A 589 -1.13 13.27 15.10
CA LEU A 589 -0.78 14.65 15.45
C LEU A 589 0.72 14.83 15.25
N GLY A 590 1.11 15.88 14.56
CA GLY A 590 2.51 16.19 14.25
C GLY A 590 2.88 17.63 14.56
N ALA A 591 4.13 17.83 15.01
CA ALA A 591 4.75 19.15 15.11
C ALA A 591 6.16 19.05 14.52
N THR A 592 6.32 19.59 13.30
CA THR A 592 7.56 19.53 12.53
C THR A 592 8.30 20.85 12.61
N VAL A 593 9.52 20.83 13.12
CA VAL A 593 10.49 21.92 13.08
C VAL A 593 11.37 21.73 11.86
N THR A 594 11.16 22.54 10.83
CA THR A 594 11.92 22.42 9.56
C THR A 594 13.30 23.06 9.66
N GLU A 595 13.40 24.22 10.32
CA GLU A 595 14.64 25.01 10.37
C GLU A 595 14.58 26.09 11.47
N ALA A 596 14.87 25.70 12.73
CA ALA A 596 15.04 26.64 13.83
C ALA A 596 16.54 26.87 14.10
N GLY A 597 17.18 27.72 13.28
CA GLY A 597 18.63 27.84 13.23
C GLY A 597 19.24 26.51 12.71
N PRO A 598 20.17 25.88 13.48
CA PRO A 598 20.73 24.58 13.09
C PRO A 598 19.83 23.39 13.45
N TRP A 599 18.74 23.61 14.20
CA TRP A 599 17.87 22.55 14.69
C TRP A 599 16.75 22.20 13.73
N PHE A 600 16.43 20.91 13.60
CA PHE A 600 15.28 20.38 12.88
C PHE A 600 14.74 19.14 13.59
N GLY A 601 13.54 18.71 13.28
CA GLY A 601 12.98 17.49 13.84
C GLY A 601 11.47 17.47 13.81
N GLU A 602 10.90 16.43 14.42
CA GLU A 602 9.45 16.21 14.49
C GLU A 602 9.08 15.51 15.78
N PHE A 603 7.97 15.93 16.37
CA PHE A 603 7.25 15.19 17.39
C PHE A 603 5.94 14.70 16.80
N GLN A 604 5.68 13.39 16.85
CA GLN A 604 4.48 12.76 16.32
C GLN A 604 3.79 11.93 17.40
N VAL A 605 2.47 12.00 17.43
CA VAL A 605 1.61 11.08 18.19
C VAL A 605 0.68 10.37 17.22
N ARG A 606 0.64 9.04 17.29
CA ARG A 606 -0.30 8.20 16.55
C ARG A 606 -1.21 7.44 17.53
N TYR A 607 -2.50 7.46 17.26
CA TYR A 607 -3.50 6.71 17.99
C TYR A 607 -4.23 5.76 17.04
N PHE A 608 -4.23 4.50 17.42
CA PHE A 608 -4.88 3.40 16.72
C PHE A 608 -5.95 2.82 17.65
N GLY A 609 -7.22 3.02 17.31
CA GLY A 609 -8.36 2.70 18.17
C GLY A 609 -8.58 1.20 18.39
N PRO A 610 -9.39 0.82 19.37
CA PRO A 610 -9.73 -0.57 19.63
C PRO A 610 -10.58 -1.14 18.49
N ARG A 611 -10.39 -2.44 18.20
CA ARG A 611 -11.02 -3.16 17.09
C ARG A 611 -11.80 -4.36 17.59
N PRO A 612 -12.93 -4.74 16.96
CA PRO A 612 -13.52 -6.06 17.15
C PRO A 612 -12.52 -7.12 16.63
N LEU A 613 -12.36 -8.22 17.33
CA LEU A 613 -11.52 -9.34 16.91
C LEU A 613 -12.36 -10.51 16.36
N ILE A 614 -13.65 -10.51 16.67
CA ILE A 614 -14.65 -11.46 16.15
C ILE A 614 -15.99 -10.75 15.87
N GLU A 615 -16.88 -11.37 15.13
CA GLU A 615 -18.07 -10.81 14.54
C GLU A 615 -19.13 -10.38 15.56
N ASP A 616 -19.20 -11.02 16.73
CA ASP A 616 -20.12 -10.66 17.82
C ASP A 616 -19.59 -9.51 18.71
N ASN A 617 -18.32 -9.09 18.45
CA ASN A 617 -17.63 -8.04 19.22
C ASN A 617 -17.44 -8.35 20.72
N SER A 618 -17.54 -9.60 21.14
CA SER A 618 -17.27 -10.00 22.53
C SER A 618 -15.77 -9.93 22.86
N GLN A 619 -14.91 -10.05 21.83
CA GLN A 619 -13.46 -9.88 21.94
C GLN A 619 -13.00 -8.66 21.17
N ARG A 620 -12.22 -7.82 21.84
CA ARG A 620 -11.69 -6.57 21.27
C ARG A 620 -10.22 -6.40 21.59
N SER A 621 -9.48 -5.80 20.65
CA SER A 621 -8.14 -5.27 20.94
C SER A 621 -8.21 -4.09 21.90
N LYS A 622 -7.08 -3.75 22.51
CA LYS A 622 -6.87 -2.46 23.17
C LYS A 622 -6.50 -1.40 22.13
N ALA A 623 -6.60 -0.12 22.52
CA ALA A 623 -6.07 0.96 21.73
C ALA A 623 -4.55 1.05 21.87
N THR A 624 -3.86 1.42 20.80
CA THR A 624 -2.41 1.66 20.78
C THR A 624 -2.16 3.15 20.56
N THR A 625 -1.42 3.76 21.49
CA THR A 625 -1.00 5.17 21.38
C THR A 625 0.51 5.24 21.50
N LEU A 626 1.18 5.70 20.44
CA LEU A 626 2.63 5.82 20.37
C LEU A 626 3.02 7.27 20.10
N ALA A 627 4.17 7.67 20.61
CA ALA A 627 4.79 8.94 20.27
C ALA A 627 6.22 8.69 19.77
N TYR A 628 6.58 9.41 18.72
CA TYR A 628 7.90 9.40 18.12
C TYR A 628 8.51 10.80 18.18
N LEU A 629 9.83 10.87 18.30
CA LEU A 629 10.56 12.13 18.35
C LEU A 629 11.81 12.03 17.50
N ARG A 630 12.02 12.99 16.63
CA ARG A 630 13.30 13.26 15.96
C ARG A 630 13.86 14.59 16.47
N VAL A 631 15.13 14.59 16.87
CA VAL A 631 15.89 15.82 17.12
C VAL A 631 17.13 15.79 16.27
N GLY A 632 17.23 16.74 15.36
CA GLY A 632 18.35 16.85 14.43
C GLY A 632 19.11 18.17 14.59
N TYR A 633 20.40 18.13 14.30
CA TYR A 633 21.30 19.28 14.35
C TYR A 633 22.20 19.32 13.13
N LYS A 634 22.23 20.45 12.42
CA LYS A 634 23.14 20.71 11.31
C LYS A 634 24.49 21.14 11.86
N ILE A 635 25.47 20.23 11.87
CA ILE A 635 26.85 20.50 12.34
C ILE A 635 27.51 21.49 11.38
N THR A 636 27.30 21.27 10.08
CA THR A 636 27.70 22.18 9.01
C THR A 636 26.57 22.25 7.98
N LYS A 637 26.73 23.04 6.91
CA LYS A 637 25.75 23.05 5.78
C LYS A 637 25.62 21.68 5.08
N ASP A 638 26.60 20.81 5.23
CA ASP A 638 26.68 19.53 4.54
C ASP A 638 26.67 18.31 5.48
N VAL A 639 26.79 18.50 6.79
CA VAL A 639 26.81 17.42 7.77
C VAL A 639 25.73 17.64 8.82
N LYS A 640 24.86 16.64 9.01
CA LYS A 640 23.81 16.65 10.02
C LYS A 640 23.85 15.38 10.87
N VAL A 641 23.45 15.52 12.11
CA VAL A 641 23.21 14.41 13.05
C VAL A 641 21.74 14.44 13.46
N ALA A 642 21.12 13.30 13.60
CA ALA A 642 19.75 13.19 14.10
C ALA A 642 19.63 12.02 15.07
N LEU A 643 18.90 12.24 16.18
CA LEU A 643 18.49 11.23 17.14
C LEU A 643 17.00 10.99 16.93
N ASP A 644 16.64 9.75 16.63
CA ASP A 644 15.28 9.26 16.58
C ASP A 644 14.95 8.46 17.82
N VAL A 645 13.81 8.75 18.44
CA VAL A 645 13.28 8.02 19.58
C VAL A 645 11.91 7.47 19.20
N PHE A 646 11.82 6.15 19.12
CA PHE A 646 10.56 5.44 18.86
C PHE A 646 9.93 5.01 20.18
N ASN A 647 8.59 4.96 20.20
CA ASN A 647 7.83 4.66 21.42
C ASN A 647 8.33 5.47 22.63
N LEU A 648 8.39 6.79 22.48
CA LEU A 648 9.00 7.74 23.44
C LEU A 648 8.61 7.51 24.90
N PHE A 649 7.35 7.12 25.14
CA PHE A 649 6.82 6.91 26.49
C PHE A 649 6.90 5.45 26.97
N ASP A 650 7.61 4.58 26.24
CA ASP A 650 7.79 3.16 26.54
C ASP A 650 6.47 2.41 26.81
N ARG A 651 5.47 2.65 25.95
CA ARG A 651 4.16 2.04 26.11
C ARG A 651 4.20 0.55 25.76
N GLN A 652 3.76 -0.27 26.68
CA GLN A 652 3.48 -1.67 26.43
C GLN A 652 2.11 -1.79 25.75
N ALA A 653 2.11 -1.93 24.44
CA ALA A 653 0.91 -2.05 23.61
C ALA A 653 1.10 -3.18 22.60
N SER A 654 0.05 -3.53 21.88
CA SER A 654 0.10 -4.42 20.74
C SER A 654 0.18 -3.62 19.45
N ASP A 655 1.00 -4.05 18.51
CA ASP A 655 1.01 -3.52 17.16
C ASP A 655 -0.21 -4.06 16.40
N ILE A 656 -0.54 -5.33 16.64
CA ILE A 656 -1.77 -5.97 16.16
C ILE A 656 -2.23 -7.06 17.13
N ASP A 657 -3.54 -7.35 17.11
CA ASP A 657 -4.18 -8.41 17.89
C ASP A 657 -5.14 -9.21 16.99
N TYR A 658 -5.19 -10.53 17.24
CA TYR A 658 -6.11 -11.50 16.65
C TYR A 658 -6.78 -12.34 17.74
N TYR A 659 -7.83 -13.06 17.42
CA TYR A 659 -8.49 -14.01 18.35
C TYR A 659 -8.81 -15.31 17.63
N TYR A 660 -8.10 -16.36 17.98
CA TYR A 660 -8.28 -17.69 17.42
C TYR A 660 -7.78 -18.77 18.39
N ALA A 661 -8.04 -20.05 18.05
CA ALA A 661 -7.56 -21.19 18.82
C ALA A 661 -6.11 -21.53 18.48
N SER A 662 -5.31 -21.79 19.51
CA SER A 662 -3.98 -22.38 19.37
C SER A 662 -3.73 -23.39 20.50
N ARG A 663 -2.75 -24.26 20.36
CA ARG A 663 -2.47 -25.29 21.36
C ARG A 663 -1.02 -25.25 21.80
N LEU A 664 -0.83 -24.94 23.10
CA LEU A 664 0.48 -24.97 23.75
C LEU A 664 0.79 -26.37 24.29
N PRO A 665 2.08 -26.68 24.58
CA PRO A 665 2.46 -27.95 25.18
C PRO A 665 1.69 -28.23 26.48
N GLY A 666 1.09 -29.42 26.58
CA GLY A 666 0.30 -29.84 27.74
C GLY A 666 -1.19 -29.47 27.71
N GLU A 667 -1.64 -28.68 26.73
CA GLU A 667 -3.05 -28.34 26.57
C GLU A 667 -3.85 -29.46 25.88
N ALA A 668 -5.18 -29.44 26.07
CA ALA A 668 -6.09 -30.38 25.44
C ALA A 668 -6.05 -30.30 23.90
N ALA A 669 -6.43 -31.36 23.20
CA ALA A 669 -6.35 -31.47 21.74
C ALA A 669 -7.16 -30.40 21.02
N GLY A 670 -8.27 -29.88 21.59
CA GLY A 670 -9.05 -28.80 20.97
C GLY A 670 -8.46 -27.41 21.11
N GLY A 671 -7.28 -27.28 21.73
CA GLY A 671 -6.64 -25.99 21.92
C GLY A 671 -7.41 -25.04 22.84
N VAL A 672 -6.99 -23.78 22.84
CA VAL A 672 -7.60 -22.71 23.65
C VAL A 672 -7.76 -21.46 22.75
N ASN A 673 -8.97 -20.93 22.66
CA ASN A 673 -9.22 -19.64 22.06
C ASN A 673 -8.63 -18.52 22.92
N ASP A 674 -7.78 -17.67 22.35
CA ASP A 674 -7.09 -16.61 23.06
C ASP A 674 -6.80 -15.41 22.15
N ILE A 675 -6.48 -14.29 22.76
CA ILE A 675 -5.91 -13.15 22.02
C ILE A 675 -4.46 -13.49 21.71
N HIS A 676 -4.12 -13.44 20.42
CA HIS A 676 -2.75 -13.52 19.91
C HIS A 676 -2.33 -12.13 19.49
N PHE A 677 -1.21 -11.66 20.00
CA PHE A 677 -0.75 -10.28 19.74
C PHE A 677 0.71 -10.25 19.31
N HIS A 678 1.04 -9.31 18.44
CA HIS A 678 2.41 -8.91 18.17
C HIS A 678 2.71 -7.65 18.99
N PRO A 679 3.71 -7.66 19.90
CA PRO A 679 3.98 -6.52 20.77
C PRO A 679 4.61 -5.37 20.00
N VAL A 680 4.25 -4.14 20.36
CA VAL A 680 5.00 -2.94 19.97
C VAL A 680 6.41 -3.03 20.53
N GLU A 681 7.40 -2.66 19.71
CA GLU A 681 8.78 -2.54 20.18
C GLU A 681 8.88 -1.58 21.39
N PRO A 682 9.73 -1.85 22.40
CA PRO A 682 9.95 -0.95 23.52
C PRO A 682 10.55 0.36 23.01
N ARG A 683 10.65 1.37 23.89
CA ARG A 683 11.35 2.60 23.52
C ARG A 683 12.74 2.27 23.00
N SER A 684 13.03 2.77 21.80
CA SER A 684 14.31 2.55 21.14
C SER A 684 14.89 3.83 20.56
N PHE A 685 16.21 3.86 20.45
CA PHE A 685 16.97 5.02 19.99
C PHE A 685 17.76 4.65 18.74
N ARG A 686 17.77 5.56 17.75
CA ARG A 686 18.63 5.46 16.57
C ARG A 686 19.36 6.79 16.35
N LEU A 687 20.66 6.74 16.17
CA LEU A 687 21.50 7.90 15.89
C LEU A 687 21.97 7.83 14.44
N THR A 688 21.66 8.85 13.66
CA THR A 688 22.04 8.98 12.24
C THR A 688 23.05 10.10 12.09
N LEU A 689 24.17 9.81 11.44
CA LEU A 689 25.11 10.80 10.89
C LEU A 689 24.95 10.79 9.37
N ALA A 690 24.65 11.95 8.78
CA ALA A 690 24.51 12.08 7.34
C ALA A 690 25.37 13.23 6.81
N ALA A 691 26.06 12.97 5.70
CA ALA A 691 26.88 13.93 4.98
C ALA A 691 26.38 14.08 3.55
N SER A 692 26.21 15.33 3.11
CA SER A 692 25.93 15.69 1.70
C SER A 692 27.22 16.04 0.96
N PHE A 693 27.40 15.58 -0.30
CA PHE A 693 28.65 15.77 -1.05
C PHE A 693 28.46 15.95 -2.55
#